data_e9ef756c8829ecda3701fe198fd8094e
#
_entry.id   e9ef756c8829ecda3701fe198fd8094e
#
_cell.length_a   1.000
_cell.length_b   1.000
_cell.length_c   1.000
_cell.angle_alpha   90.00
_cell.angle_beta   90.00
_cell.angle_gamma   90.00
#
_symmetry.space_group_name_H-M   'P 1'
#
loop_
_entity.id
_entity.type
_entity.pdbx_description
1 polymer ?
#
loop_
_entity_poly.entity_id
_entity_poly.type
_entity_poly.pdbx_seq_one_letter_code
_entity_poly.pdbx_strand_id
1 'polypeptide(L)'
;MGHRRILTGEQIAQLFDPPTDRRGIIRHYTLSAADLAMIRRGRGDHHRLGLALMLCYLRYPGRPLHAGEIPDPALVSFVATQIDVLPDSLGAYLRVDQNRRRHSAALQDRLGLRPWGPRVAADLADWLLGHALETDRLVDLAALVLEECRGRGILLPPPARLERLCIEVRYRARREIERRLTEGLSADQRRRLDALTERRLDTSQSWLAWLRQIPESAKPASMLGVIERLEHIRAIDIDPARGHRINQSRLAQLVREAGRTTVQHVAGYERRRRHAVLTAIDLDLSARLTDQAITLFERLIGAMFRKAEGRHARAFQAEGRAINEKVRLYARIGAALMAARAGQGDPFAAIDKVIPWDRFCSTVMEAETLVRSEDFDPYEVLSEHYAGIRRWAPAFLATFEFQGVPAAASLMRAIAMLRAMNSAGASTLPKSAPTAFVRPRWARHVLTAHGIDRRYYELCVLAELRQRLAAGDVWVTGSRQYRAFEERLISRETLQVLQKASGIPVAIETDFDRFIETRRTWLDARLAEVDARARGGLLPDVTIEKGVLRITPIEKSTPPEAEALAAKLYATLPRIRITDLLTEVAGWTGFLDCFTHLRTGEAAADPRVLMAGLLADGLNLGLTRMAEACSIASLGQLAWTADWHIRDETYALALRRLVEHQSREPLAALFGSGTASSSDGQFFRAGGSGRDASRINAHYGPEPGLKFYTHLSDRYAPFHTRVIAATASEALHVLDGLLDHHGDAPPRQHRHHTDGGGVSDHVFALCALLGYVFAPRIPDLKDRRLYSFDRPAAYPTLAPMIAGRINVDLIRAHWPDLLRIATSIRTGTVSASVILRQLAAYPRQNAVAAALRELGRLERTLFTLDWLEDPGLRRESSHELNKGEARNSLARAVFIHRLGEIRDRTFENQKHRASGLNLLVTAIILWNTRYLAQAIQALRQVEDVPGTLLRHLSPIGWEHVNLTGDYIWSANQQSTENHAGLRPLRPIPDTTIKAA
;
A
#
# COMPACT_ATOMS: atom_id res chain seq x y z
N MET A 1 37.80 -24.06 1.57
CA MET A 1 36.76 -23.15 2.10
C MET A 1 35.41 -23.75 1.79
N GLY A 2 34.67 -24.22 2.82
CA GLY A 2 33.34 -24.80 2.62
C GLY A 2 32.42 -23.77 2.00
N HIS A 3 31.77 -24.11 0.89
CA HIS A 3 30.76 -23.25 0.27
C HIS A 3 29.60 -23.00 1.28
N ARG A 4 29.51 -21.80 1.80
CA ARG A 4 28.38 -21.36 2.60
C ARG A 4 27.12 -21.40 1.71
N ARG A 5 26.14 -22.20 2.08
CA ARG A 5 24.85 -22.28 1.38
C ARG A 5 24.15 -20.93 1.47
N ILE A 6 23.62 -20.42 0.35
CA ILE A 6 22.86 -19.17 0.29
C ILE A 6 21.37 -19.44 0.42
N LEU A 7 20.89 -20.55 -0.17
CA LEU A 7 19.50 -21.00 0.03
C LEU A 7 19.39 -21.67 1.41
N THR A 8 18.36 -21.26 2.16
CA THR A 8 18.07 -21.86 3.46
C THR A 8 17.55 -23.29 3.30
N GLY A 9 17.60 -24.11 4.36
CA GLY A 9 17.07 -25.48 4.34
C GLY A 9 15.60 -25.51 3.93
N GLU A 10 14.81 -24.55 4.40
CA GLU A 10 13.39 -24.44 4.08
C GLU A 10 13.16 -24.04 2.62
N GLN A 11 13.94 -23.10 2.08
CA GLN A 11 13.88 -22.74 0.65
C GLN A 11 14.22 -23.94 -0.23
N ILE A 12 15.20 -24.74 0.17
CA ILE A 12 15.55 -25.98 -0.52
C ILE A 12 14.39 -26.97 -0.45
N ALA A 13 13.80 -27.18 0.73
CA ALA A 13 12.66 -28.07 0.90
C ALA A 13 11.47 -27.60 0.02
N GLN A 14 11.15 -26.33 0.03
CA GLN A 14 10.08 -25.76 -0.79
C GLN A 14 10.31 -25.95 -2.31
N LEU A 15 11.55 -25.93 -2.77
CA LEU A 15 11.91 -26.07 -4.19
C LEU A 15 12.02 -27.53 -4.65
N PHE A 16 12.42 -28.45 -3.77
CA PHE A 16 12.80 -29.82 -4.14
C PHE A 16 11.92 -30.92 -3.53
N ASP A 17 11.13 -30.60 -2.47
CA ASP A 17 10.32 -31.61 -1.81
C ASP A 17 8.96 -31.80 -2.48
N PRO A 18 8.37 -33.00 -2.36
CA PRO A 18 7.02 -33.28 -2.80
C PRO A 18 5.99 -32.40 -2.08
N PRO A 19 4.82 -32.11 -2.71
CA PRO A 19 3.74 -31.42 -2.04
C PRO A 19 3.17 -32.27 -0.91
N THR A 20 2.87 -31.64 0.22
CA THR A 20 2.25 -32.26 1.40
C THR A 20 0.74 -32.01 1.44
N ASP A 21 0.23 -31.04 0.65
CA ASP A 21 -1.19 -30.75 0.60
C ASP A 21 -1.95 -31.71 -0.33
N ARG A 22 -3.20 -32.02 0.05
CA ARG A 22 -4.03 -32.98 -0.65
C ARG A 22 -4.25 -32.65 -2.13
N ARG A 23 -4.34 -31.37 -2.50
CA ARG A 23 -4.55 -30.96 -3.91
C ARG A 23 -3.29 -31.20 -4.73
N GLY A 24 -2.13 -30.85 -4.18
CA GLY A 24 -0.83 -31.10 -4.80
C GLY A 24 -0.57 -32.59 -5.01
N ILE A 25 -0.85 -33.40 -3.97
CA ILE A 25 -0.73 -34.87 -4.05
C ILE A 25 -1.64 -35.43 -5.17
N ILE A 26 -2.90 -35.08 -5.21
CA ILE A 26 -3.84 -35.53 -6.25
C ILE A 26 -3.38 -35.07 -7.63
N ARG A 27 -2.98 -33.80 -7.77
CA ARG A 27 -2.56 -33.21 -9.05
C ARG A 27 -1.37 -33.92 -9.67
N HIS A 28 -0.37 -34.28 -8.88
CA HIS A 28 0.92 -34.75 -9.37
C HIS A 28 1.11 -36.26 -9.27
N TYR A 29 0.36 -36.95 -8.41
CA TYR A 29 0.60 -38.36 -8.09
C TYR A 29 -0.57 -39.30 -8.38
N THR A 30 -1.56 -38.80 -9.12
CA THR A 30 -2.58 -39.68 -9.71
C THR A 30 -1.96 -40.47 -10.88
N LEU A 31 -2.03 -41.80 -10.78
CA LEU A 31 -1.44 -42.72 -11.75
C LEU A 31 -2.42 -42.97 -12.92
N SER A 32 -1.92 -42.89 -14.13
CA SER A 32 -2.69 -43.22 -15.32
C SER A 32 -2.85 -44.75 -15.47
N ALA A 33 -3.80 -45.19 -16.33
CA ALA A 33 -3.98 -46.61 -16.64
C ALA A 33 -2.68 -47.26 -17.20
N ALA A 34 -1.92 -46.54 -18.01
CA ALA A 34 -0.63 -46.98 -18.53
C ALA A 34 0.45 -47.12 -17.41
N ASP A 35 0.40 -46.27 -16.40
CA ASP A 35 1.29 -46.39 -15.23
C ASP A 35 0.95 -47.61 -14.38
N LEU A 36 -0.33 -47.79 -14.09
CA LEU A 36 -0.83 -48.92 -13.33
C LEU A 36 -0.51 -50.25 -14.03
N ALA A 37 -0.68 -50.34 -15.38
CA ALA A 37 -0.31 -51.52 -16.17
C ALA A 37 1.20 -51.83 -16.07
N MET A 38 2.06 -50.79 -16.05
CA MET A 38 3.50 -50.95 -15.91
C MET A 38 3.88 -51.44 -14.49
N ILE A 39 3.33 -50.79 -13.47
CA ILE A 39 3.64 -51.08 -12.06
C ILE A 39 3.21 -52.51 -11.70
N ARG A 40 2.06 -52.98 -12.21
CA ARG A 40 1.53 -54.35 -11.99
C ARG A 40 2.44 -55.46 -12.51
N ARG A 41 3.31 -55.17 -13.50
CA ARG A 41 4.34 -56.11 -14.00
C ARG A 41 5.46 -56.40 -13.00
N GLY A 42 5.60 -55.53 -11.96
CA GLY A 42 6.59 -55.72 -10.89
C GLY A 42 6.27 -56.93 -10.04
N ARG A 43 7.30 -57.72 -9.65
CA ARG A 43 7.15 -58.86 -8.78
C ARG A 43 7.31 -58.44 -7.32
N GLY A 44 6.25 -58.60 -6.52
CA GLY A 44 6.18 -58.28 -5.08
C GLY A 44 5.78 -56.79 -4.80
N ASP A 45 5.01 -56.62 -3.74
CA ASP A 45 4.36 -55.40 -3.34
C ASP A 45 5.32 -54.23 -3.08
N HIS A 46 6.45 -54.50 -2.37
CA HIS A 46 7.50 -53.54 -2.08
C HIS A 46 8.15 -52.99 -3.38
N HIS A 47 8.32 -53.84 -4.44
CA HIS A 47 8.81 -53.39 -5.73
C HIS A 47 7.79 -52.55 -6.47
N ARG A 48 6.50 -52.87 -6.43
CA ARG A 48 5.42 -52.10 -7.07
C ARG A 48 5.28 -50.74 -6.44
N LEU A 49 5.25 -50.67 -5.08
CA LEU A 49 5.14 -49.43 -4.40
C LEU A 49 6.37 -48.55 -4.59
N GLY A 50 7.56 -49.13 -4.50
CA GLY A 50 8.81 -48.42 -4.72
C GLY A 50 8.94 -47.87 -6.17
N LEU A 51 8.50 -48.65 -7.19
CA LEU A 51 8.50 -48.21 -8.59
C LEU A 51 7.48 -47.07 -8.79
N ALA A 52 6.28 -47.18 -8.19
CA ALA A 52 5.26 -46.14 -8.27
C ALA A 52 5.71 -44.83 -7.66
N LEU A 53 6.28 -44.87 -6.46
CA LEU A 53 6.84 -43.67 -5.80
C LEU A 53 7.99 -43.07 -6.58
N MET A 54 8.91 -43.89 -7.12
CA MET A 54 10.00 -43.40 -7.96
C MET A 54 9.47 -42.69 -9.23
N LEU A 55 8.43 -43.24 -9.87
CA LEU A 55 7.77 -42.60 -11.01
C LEU A 55 7.16 -41.25 -10.62
N CYS A 56 6.48 -41.20 -9.48
CA CYS A 56 5.90 -39.97 -8.95
C CYS A 56 6.96 -38.90 -8.72
N TYR A 57 8.05 -39.23 -8.03
CA TYR A 57 9.16 -38.30 -7.76
C TYR A 57 9.88 -37.81 -9.00
N LEU A 58 10.04 -38.66 -10.00
CA LEU A 58 10.65 -38.26 -11.30
C LEU A 58 9.74 -37.33 -12.12
N ARG A 59 8.42 -37.45 -11.98
CA ARG A 59 7.47 -36.51 -12.60
C ARG A 59 7.41 -35.18 -11.84
N TYR A 60 7.31 -35.26 -10.53
CA TYR A 60 7.30 -34.10 -9.64
C TYR A 60 7.82 -34.55 -8.27
N PRO A 61 8.80 -33.85 -7.69
CA PRO A 61 9.45 -32.60 -8.13
C PRO A 61 10.35 -32.69 -9.36
N GLY A 62 10.70 -33.86 -9.87
CA GLY A 62 11.58 -34.04 -11.05
C GLY A 62 12.96 -34.59 -10.67
N ARG A 63 13.06 -35.25 -9.51
CA ARG A 63 14.25 -35.90 -9.01
C ARG A 63 13.98 -37.35 -8.58
N PRO A 64 14.97 -38.21 -8.51
CA PRO A 64 14.78 -39.54 -7.95
C PRO A 64 14.59 -39.49 -6.43
N LEU A 65 13.94 -40.50 -5.87
CA LEU A 65 13.88 -40.75 -4.44
C LEU A 65 15.27 -41.09 -3.91
N HIS A 66 15.78 -40.32 -2.95
CA HIS A 66 17.14 -40.46 -2.44
C HIS A 66 17.30 -41.66 -1.45
N ALA A 67 18.54 -42.06 -1.22
CA ALA A 67 18.87 -43.03 -0.21
C ALA A 67 18.57 -42.49 1.20
N GLY A 68 17.82 -43.26 2.01
CA GLY A 68 17.44 -42.85 3.35
C GLY A 68 16.31 -41.85 3.45
N GLU A 69 15.79 -41.37 2.33
CA GLU A 69 14.62 -40.45 2.31
C GLU A 69 13.35 -41.22 2.60
N ILE A 70 12.62 -40.80 3.62
CA ILE A 70 11.32 -41.37 4.00
C ILE A 70 10.25 -40.42 3.47
N PRO A 71 9.47 -40.82 2.44
CA PRO A 71 8.39 -40.01 1.90
C PRO A 71 7.29 -39.76 2.93
N ASP A 72 6.56 -38.66 2.77
CA ASP A 72 5.41 -38.31 3.60
C ASP A 72 4.40 -39.45 3.66
N PRO A 73 3.91 -39.86 4.86
CA PRO A 73 2.97 -40.97 5.01
C PRO A 73 1.67 -40.79 4.23
N ALA A 74 1.15 -39.55 4.09
CA ALA A 74 -0.06 -39.27 3.32
C ALA A 74 0.16 -39.51 1.82
N LEU A 75 1.34 -39.15 1.30
CA LEU A 75 1.76 -39.43 -0.07
C LEU A 75 1.89 -40.93 -0.33
N VAL A 76 2.58 -41.65 0.59
CA VAL A 76 2.75 -43.10 0.47
C VAL A 76 1.41 -43.81 0.48
N SER A 77 0.51 -43.45 1.39
CA SER A 77 -0.85 -44.02 1.48
C SER A 77 -1.66 -43.72 0.22
N PHE A 78 -1.58 -42.53 -0.32
CA PHE A 78 -2.28 -42.16 -1.56
C PHE A 78 -1.82 -42.97 -2.78
N VAL A 79 -0.51 -43.18 -2.92
CA VAL A 79 0.04 -43.98 -4.03
C VAL A 79 -0.24 -45.47 -3.82
N ALA A 80 -0.09 -46.00 -2.59
CA ALA A 80 -0.33 -47.38 -2.21
C ALA A 80 -1.79 -47.82 -2.48
N THR A 81 -2.75 -46.94 -2.16
CA THR A 81 -4.19 -47.17 -2.46
C THR A 81 -4.48 -47.34 -3.92
N GLN A 82 -3.82 -46.60 -4.84
CA GLN A 82 -4.03 -46.69 -6.28
C GLN A 82 -3.53 -48.00 -6.88
N ILE A 83 -2.58 -48.67 -6.25
CA ILE A 83 -1.97 -49.93 -6.73
C ILE A 83 -2.40 -51.17 -5.91
N ASP A 84 -3.27 -50.96 -4.92
CA ASP A 84 -3.78 -51.98 -4.00
C ASP A 84 -2.67 -52.73 -3.27
N VAL A 85 -1.81 -51.94 -2.56
CA VAL A 85 -0.66 -52.45 -1.79
C VAL A 85 -0.64 -51.77 -0.43
N LEU A 86 -0.18 -52.48 0.60
CA LEU A 86 -0.02 -51.90 1.96
C LEU A 86 1.16 -50.91 2.00
N PRO A 87 0.98 -49.72 2.62
CA PRO A 87 2.04 -48.69 2.74
C PRO A 87 3.32 -49.22 3.43
N ASP A 88 3.19 -50.12 4.41
CA ASP A 88 4.30 -50.68 5.18
C ASP A 88 5.28 -51.49 4.33
N SER A 89 4.87 -51.98 3.17
CA SER A 89 5.73 -52.67 2.22
C SER A 89 6.89 -51.80 1.71
N LEU A 90 6.82 -50.47 1.79
CA LEU A 90 7.89 -49.55 1.36
C LEU A 90 9.21 -49.76 2.10
N GLY A 91 9.18 -50.12 3.40
CA GLY A 91 10.38 -50.34 4.20
C GLY A 91 11.35 -51.37 3.62
N ALA A 92 10.83 -52.45 3.02
CA ALA A 92 11.64 -53.46 2.35
C ALA A 92 12.32 -52.93 1.07
N TYR A 93 11.67 -52.03 0.31
CA TYR A 93 12.23 -51.42 -0.88
C TYR A 93 13.38 -50.43 -0.59
N LEU A 94 13.21 -49.63 0.47
CA LEU A 94 14.20 -48.61 0.85
C LEU A 94 15.53 -49.17 1.32
N ARG A 95 15.55 -50.44 1.76
CA ARG A 95 16.77 -51.17 2.25
C ARG A 95 17.71 -51.56 1.10
N VAL A 96 17.23 -51.65 -0.17
CA VAL A 96 18.00 -52.21 -1.28
C VAL A 96 18.29 -51.13 -2.31
N ASP A 97 19.49 -50.56 -2.28
CA ASP A 97 19.95 -49.46 -3.11
C ASP A 97 20.01 -49.81 -4.63
N GLN A 98 20.37 -51.06 -4.93
CA GLN A 98 20.48 -51.54 -6.31
C GLN A 98 19.11 -51.50 -7.05
N ASN A 99 18.06 -51.92 -6.39
CA ASN A 99 16.71 -51.91 -6.98
C ASN A 99 16.23 -50.47 -7.28
N ARG A 100 16.51 -49.56 -6.35
CA ARG A 100 16.16 -48.11 -6.53
C ARG A 100 16.91 -47.51 -7.73
N ARG A 101 18.23 -47.76 -7.88
CA ARG A 101 19.04 -47.28 -9.03
C ARG A 101 18.52 -47.87 -10.32
N ARG A 102 18.22 -49.16 -10.39
CA ARG A 102 17.69 -49.83 -11.58
C ARG A 102 16.31 -49.26 -11.99
N HIS A 103 15.41 -49.11 -11.02
CA HIS A 103 14.09 -48.50 -11.30
C HIS A 103 14.19 -47.06 -11.74
N SER A 104 15.07 -46.27 -11.11
CA SER A 104 15.32 -44.88 -11.50
C SER A 104 15.84 -44.80 -12.95
N ALA A 105 16.83 -45.62 -13.33
CA ALA A 105 17.38 -45.61 -14.71
C ALA A 105 16.32 -46.01 -15.74
N ALA A 106 15.55 -47.08 -15.50
CA ALA A 106 14.53 -47.56 -16.41
C ALA A 106 13.37 -46.53 -16.59
N LEU A 107 13.04 -45.82 -15.51
CA LEU A 107 11.99 -44.79 -15.56
C LEU A 107 12.49 -43.51 -16.24
N GLN A 108 13.76 -43.13 -16.04
CA GLN A 108 14.37 -42.00 -16.73
C GLN A 108 14.35 -42.20 -18.25
N ASP A 109 14.76 -43.39 -18.71
CA ASP A 109 14.71 -43.78 -20.13
C ASP A 109 13.27 -43.71 -20.68
N ARG A 110 12.31 -44.28 -19.95
CA ARG A 110 10.91 -44.29 -20.35
C ARG A 110 10.29 -42.89 -20.41
N LEU A 111 10.64 -42.02 -19.49
CA LEU A 111 10.18 -40.61 -19.41
C LEU A 111 10.97 -39.67 -20.31
N GLY A 112 12.01 -40.15 -21.00
CA GLY A 112 12.88 -39.36 -21.85
C GLY A 112 13.64 -38.28 -21.05
N LEU A 113 13.94 -38.53 -19.76
CA LEU A 113 14.61 -37.56 -18.90
C LEU A 113 16.12 -37.52 -19.17
N ARG A 114 16.60 -36.33 -19.40
CA ARG A 114 18.05 -36.10 -19.63
C ARG A 114 18.76 -35.81 -18.32
N PRO A 115 19.93 -36.39 -18.06
CA PRO A 115 20.70 -36.09 -16.87
C PRO A 115 21.28 -34.68 -16.90
N TRP A 116 21.41 -34.08 -15.72
CA TRP A 116 22.13 -32.82 -15.55
C TRP A 116 23.61 -32.99 -15.93
N GLY A 117 24.11 -32.16 -16.84
CA GLY A 117 25.49 -32.17 -17.28
C GLY A 117 26.02 -30.78 -17.61
N PRO A 118 27.34 -30.65 -17.93
CA PRO A 118 27.95 -29.33 -18.22
C PRO A 118 27.31 -28.58 -19.39
N ARG A 119 26.92 -29.27 -20.46
CA ARG A 119 26.24 -28.66 -21.63
C ARG A 119 24.85 -28.12 -21.22
N VAL A 120 24.08 -28.93 -20.51
CA VAL A 120 22.74 -28.52 -19.97
C VAL A 120 22.88 -27.32 -19.05
N ALA A 121 23.88 -27.31 -18.17
CA ALA A 121 24.12 -26.18 -17.29
C ALA A 121 24.49 -24.89 -18.04
N ALA A 122 25.31 -25.01 -19.11
CA ALA A 122 25.66 -23.86 -19.96
C ALA A 122 24.43 -23.30 -20.70
N ASP A 123 23.61 -24.17 -21.32
CA ASP A 123 22.38 -23.77 -22.02
C ASP A 123 21.40 -23.09 -21.09
N LEU A 124 21.22 -23.63 -19.86
CA LEU A 124 20.38 -23.02 -18.84
C LEU A 124 20.97 -21.72 -18.29
N ALA A 125 22.30 -21.59 -18.21
CA ALA A 125 22.93 -20.34 -17.78
C ALA A 125 22.68 -19.21 -18.78
N ASP A 126 22.75 -19.50 -20.07
CA ASP A 126 22.51 -18.52 -21.13
C ASP A 126 21.02 -18.12 -21.18
N TRP A 127 20.11 -19.09 -21.06
CA TRP A 127 18.68 -18.80 -20.93
C TRP A 127 18.34 -17.98 -19.68
N LEU A 128 18.90 -18.35 -18.52
CA LEU A 128 18.64 -17.69 -17.24
C LEU A 128 19.19 -16.25 -17.19
N LEU A 129 20.18 -15.92 -18.01
CA LEU A 129 20.79 -14.58 -18.02
C LEU A 129 19.75 -13.48 -18.32
N GLY A 130 18.79 -13.74 -19.21
CA GLY A 130 17.68 -12.82 -19.47
C GLY A 130 16.90 -12.49 -18.21
N HIS A 131 16.50 -13.50 -17.45
CA HIS A 131 15.77 -13.35 -16.20
C HIS A 131 16.64 -12.71 -15.10
N ALA A 132 17.92 -13.02 -15.03
CA ALA A 132 18.84 -12.43 -14.06
C ALA A 132 19.13 -10.94 -14.32
N LEU A 133 18.88 -10.43 -15.51
CA LEU A 133 18.87 -8.99 -15.79
C LEU A 133 17.63 -8.28 -15.19
N GLU A 134 16.59 -9.01 -14.88
CA GLU A 134 15.36 -8.48 -14.30
C GLU A 134 15.31 -8.64 -12.77
N THR A 135 15.78 -9.78 -12.24
CA THR A 135 15.79 -10.06 -10.80
C THR A 135 17.17 -10.51 -10.30
N ASP A 136 17.51 -10.11 -9.06
CA ASP A 136 18.74 -10.54 -8.35
C ASP A 136 18.48 -11.61 -7.27
N ARG A 137 17.21 -11.99 -7.10
CA ARG A 137 16.80 -12.92 -6.04
C ARG A 137 17.15 -14.35 -6.40
N LEU A 138 18.04 -14.94 -5.60
CA LEU A 138 18.56 -16.29 -5.88
C LEU A 138 17.44 -17.34 -5.86
N VAL A 139 16.46 -17.20 -4.97
CA VAL A 139 15.31 -18.12 -4.86
C VAL A 139 14.47 -18.11 -6.12
N ASP A 140 14.21 -16.91 -6.67
CA ASP A 140 13.41 -16.76 -7.89
C ASP A 140 14.14 -17.35 -9.09
N LEU A 141 15.45 -17.08 -9.21
CA LEU A 141 16.28 -17.67 -10.26
C LEU A 141 16.35 -19.20 -10.14
N ALA A 142 16.45 -19.71 -8.92
CA ALA A 142 16.45 -21.16 -8.67
C ALA A 142 15.11 -21.80 -9.06
N ALA A 143 13.99 -21.18 -8.67
CA ALA A 143 12.66 -21.66 -9.04
C ALA A 143 12.46 -21.71 -10.56
N LEU A 144 12.88 -20.66 -11.28
CA LEU A 144 12.82 -20.60 -12.74
C LEU A 144 13.64 -21.73 -13.39
N VAL A 145 14.88 -21.98 -12.92
CA VAL A 145 15.70 -23.09 -13.44
C VAL A 145 15.04 -24.44 -13.24
N LEU A 146 14.44 -24.69 -12.05
CA LEU A 146 13.79 -25.95 -11.76
C LEU A 146 12.52 -26.15 -12.60
N GLU A 147 11.77 -25.09 -12.84
CA GLU A 147 10.60 -25.13 -13.72
C GLU A 147 11.01 -25.39 -15.17
N GLU A 148 12.05 -24.73 -15.65
CA GLU A 148 12.60 -24.95 -16.99
C GLU A 148 13.18 -26.35 -17.16
N CYS A 149 13.85 -26.91 -16.14
CA CYS A 149 14.27 -28.31 -16.12
C CYS A 149 13.10 -29.27 -16.31
N ARG A 150 12.00 -29.05 -15.59
CA ARG A 150 10.79 -29.87 -15.73
C ARG A 150 10.20 -29.76 -17.14
N GLY A 151 10.08 -28.52 -17.65
CA GLY A 151 9.57 -28.27 -18.99
C GLY A 151 10.40 -28.91 -20.11
N ARG A 152 11.72 -28.97 -19.94
CA ARG A 152 12.65 -29.59 -20.92
C ARG A 152 12.92 -31.06 -20.68
N GLY A 153 12.31 -31.72 -19.72
CA GLY A 153 12.57 -33.11 -19.35
C GLY A 153 14.01 -33.31 -18.85
N ILE A 154 14.52 -32.42 -18.02
CA ILE A 154 15.86 -32.51 -17.42
C ILE A 154 15.70 -32.88 -15.94
N LEU A 155 16.47 -33.86 -15.47
CA LEU A 155 16.54 -34.20 -14.06
C LEU A 155 17.02 -32.99 -13.24
N LEU A 156 16.38 -32.73 -12.11
CA LEU A 156 16.77 -31.64 -11.25
C LEU A 156 18.20 -31.82 -10.73
N PRO A 157 19.01 -30.73 -10.75
CA PRO A 157 20.36 -30.80 -10.20
C PRO A 157 20.33 -30.87 -8.68
N PRO A 158 21.39 -31.37 -8.05
CA PRO A 158 21.56 -31.21 -6.60
C PRO A 158 21.55 -29.72 -6.20
N PRO A 159 21.00 -29.34 -5.02
CA PRO A 159 20.89 -27.96 -4.58
C PRO A 159 22.18 -27.15 -4.70
N ALA A 160 23.33 -27.72 -4.35
CA ALA A 160 24.63 -27.06 -4.47
C ALA A 160 25.04 -26.71 -5.91
N ARG A 161 24.61 -27.51 -6.91
CA ARG A 161 24.86 -27.24 -8.31
C ARG A 161 23.94 -26.16 -8.85
N LEU A 162 22.68 -26.19 -8.42
CA LEU A 162 21.70 -25.14 -8.72
C LEU A 162 22.17 -23.77 -8.19
N GLU A 163 22.54 -23.72 -6.91
CA GLU A 163 23.07 -22.48 -6.30
C GLU A 163 24.27 -21.93 -7.08
N ARG A 164 25.20 -22.78 -7.43
CA ARG A 164 26.41 -22.39 -8.19
C ARG A 164 26.03 -21.78 -9.53
N LEU A 165 25.14 -22.40 -10.28
CA LEU A 165 24.62 -21.88 -11.54
C LEU A 165 23.99 -20.49 -11.36
N CYS A 166 23.08 -20.36 -10.40
CA CYS A 166 22.38 -19.10 -10.15
C CYS A 166 23.35 -17.99 -9.70
N ILE A 167 24.35 -18.30 -8.90
CA ILE A 167 25.40 -17.33 -8.47
C ILE A 167 26.21 -16.86 -9.66
N GLU A 168 26.65 -17.79 -10.52
CA GLU A 168 27.42 -17.48 -11.74
C GLU A 168 26.61 -16.56 -12.66
N VAL A 169 25.38 -16.92 -12.97
CA VAL A 169 24.52 -16.14 -13.87
C VAL A 169 24.21 -14.76 -13.28
N ARG A 170 23.96 -14.68 -11.98
CA ARG A 170 23.78 -13.40 -11.27
C ARG A 170 25.02 -12.50 -11.40
N TYR A 171 26.22 -13.07 -11.30
CA TYR A 171 27.46 -12.33 -11.50
C TYR A 171 27.60 -11.85 -12.95
N ARG A 172 27.31 -12.71 -13.95
CA ARG A 172 27.27 -12.33 -15.36
C ARG A 172 26.29 -11.19 -15.62
N ALA A 173 25.08 -11.27 -15.09
CA ALA A 173 24.07 -10.23 -15.20
C ALA A 173 24.52 -8.89 -14.60
N ARG A 174 25.18 -8.91 -13.44
CA ARG A 174 25.75 -7.69 -12.83
C ARG A 174 26.81 -7.05 -13.73
N ARG A 175 27.71 -7.83 -14.28
CA ARG A 175 28.73 -7.34 -15.21
C ARG A 175 28.13 -6.74 -16.47
N GLU A 176 27.06 -7.34 -16.97
CA GLU A 176 26.34 -6.83 -18.15
C GLU A 176 25.62 -5.49 -17.82
N ILE A 177 24.98 -5.37 -16.67
CA ILE A 177 24.39 -4.13 -16.20
C ILE A 177 25.45 -3.03 -16.06
N GLU A 178 26.59 -3.35 -15.43
CA GLU A 178 27.71 -2.42 -15.31
C GLU A 178 28.24 -1.98 -16.69
N ARG A 179 28.30 -2.89 -17.66
CA ARG A 179 28.68 -2.57 -19.03
C ARG A 179 27.70 -1.60 -19.67
N ARG A 180 26.41 -1.88 -19.62
CA ARG A 180 25.33 -1.03 -20.20
C ARG A 180 25.34 0.38 -19.62
N LEU A 181 25.59 0.52 -18.33
CA LEU A 181 25.67 1.83 -17.67
C LEU A 181 26.90 2.64 -18.07
N THR A 182 28.03 1.99 -18.33
CA THR A 182 29.32 2.67 -18.56
C THR A 182 29.71 2.78 -20.02
N GLU A 183 29.05 2.05 -20.93
CA GLU A 183 29.30 2.06 -22.35
C GLU A 183 29.10 3.45 -22.96
N GLY A 184 30.08 3.97 -23.71
CA GLY A 184 30.01 5.28 -24.34
C GLY A 184 30.12 6.47 -23.39
N LEU A 185 30.54 6.30 -22.11
CA LEU A 185 30.90 7.44 -21.26
C LEU A 185 32.17 8.11 -21.77
N SER A 186 32.18 9.43 -21.91
CA SER A 186 33.37 10.20 -22.26
C SER A 186 34.38 10.22 -21.12
N ALA A 187 35.63 10.57 -21.44
CA ALA A 187 36.65 10.72 -20.41
C ALA A 187 36.33 11.85 -19.42
N ASP A 188 35.65 12.92 -19.88
CA ASP A 188 35.22 14.00 -19.05
C ASP A 188 34.09 13.61 -18.09
N GLN A 189 33.07 12.89 -18.56
CA GLN A 189 32.01 12.35 -17.73
C GLN A 189 32.57 11.44 -16.63
N ARG A 190 33.54 10.59 -16.97
CA ARG A 190 34.18 9.71 -15.98
C ARG A 190 34.94 10.49 -14.92
N ARG A 191 35.68 11.55 -15.30
CA ARG A 191 36.34 12.44 -14.33
C ARG A 191 35.34 13.12 -13.39
N ARG A 192 34.25 13.67 -13.96
CA ARG A 192 33.19 14.33 -13.17
C ARG A 192 32.48 13.35 -12.22
N LEU A 193 32.24 12.11 -12.66
CA LEU A 193 31.71 11.06 -11.80
C LEU A 193 32.68 10.73 -10.66
N ASP A 194 33.97 10.58 -10.93
CA ASP A 194 34.99 10.30 -9.91
C ASP A 194 35.06 11.45 -8.90
N ALA A 195 34.95 12.71 -9.33
CA ALA A 195 34.95 13.89 -8.48
C ALA A 195 33.81 13.89 -7.45
N LEU A 196 32.68 13.19 -7.69
CA LEU A 196 31.60 13.06 -6.71
C LEU A 196 32.05 12.40 -5.39
N THR A 197 33.10 11.59 -5.43
CA THR A 197 33.67 10.93 -4.25
C THR A 197 34.67 11.79 -3.49
N GLU A 198 35.10 12.92 -4.07
CA GLU A 198 36.04 13.84 -3.47
C GLU A 198 35.38 14.76 -2.43
N ARG A 199 36.20 15.32 -1.54
CA ARG A 199 35.75 16.30 -0.54
C ARG A 199 35.53 17.67 -1.19
N ARG A 200 34.50 18.37 -0.77
CA ARG A 200 34.29 19.79 -1.10
C ARG A 200 35.37 20.63 -0.41
N LEU A 201 35.81 21.69 -1.06
CA LEU A 201 36.88 22.55 -0.57
C LEU A 201 36.51 23.31 0.71
N ASP A 202 35.23 23.59 0.90
CA ASP A 202 34.67 24.44 1.97
C ASP A 202 34.12 23.62 3.16
N THR A 203 34.04 22.31 3.04
CA THR A 203 33.46 21.45 4.10
C THR A 203 34.19 20.11 4.23
N SER A 204 33.95 19.40 5.35
CA SER A 204 34.44 18.01 5.50
C SER A 204 33.64 16.98 4.71
N GLN A 205 32.57 17.38 4.04
CA GLN A 205 31.68 16.48 3.30
C GLN A 205 32.16 16.26 1.87
N SER A 206 31.90 15.05 1.33
CA SER A 206 32.07 14.79 -0.10
C SER A 206 30.93 15.41 -0.92
N TRP A 207 31.16 15.63 -2.20
CA TRP A 207 30.10 16.06 -3.14
C TRP A 207 28.90 15.13 -3.12
N LEU A 208 29.13 13.83 -3.10
CA LEU A 208 28.03 12.84 -3.05
C LEU A 208 27.24 12.91 -1.75
N ALA A 209 27.88 13.15 -0.62
CA ALA A 209 27.17 13.31 0.67
C ALA A 209 26.29 14.58 0.67
N TRP A 210 26.81 15.69 0.10
CA TRP A 210 26.05 16.93 -0.04
C TRP A 210 24.84 16.78 -0.98
N LEU A 211 25.01 16.11 -2.14
CA LEU A 211 23.94 15.86 -3.09
C LEU A 211 22.80 15.02 -2.49
N ARG A 212 23.10 14.14 -1.55
CA ARG A 212 22.14 13.27 -0.87
C ARG A 212 21.34 13.94 0.23
N GLN A 213 21.69 15.18 0.63
CA GLN A 213 20.98 15.88 1.71
C GLN A 213 19.50 16.10 1.37
N ILE A 214 18.64 15.84 2.36
CA ILE A 214 17.21 16.06 2.26
C ILE A 214 16.90 17.43 2.89
N PRO A 215 16.11 18.30 2.23
CA PRO A 215 15.69 19.57 2.81
C PRO A 215 14.91 19.37 4.10
N GLU A 216 15.32 20.06 5.17
CA GLU A 216 14.66 19.94 6.48
C GLU A 216 13.28 20.61 6.53
N SER A 217 13.06 21.64 5.75
CA SER A 217 11.82 22.42 5.75
C SER A 217 11.52 23.06 4.39
N ALA A 218 10.25 23.38 4.14
CA ALA A 218 9.83 24.12 2.95
C ALA A 218 10.06 25.62 3.14
N LYS A 219 11.29 26.09 2.83
CA LYS A 219 11.71 27.50 2.86
C LYS A 219 12.31 27.90 1.51
N PRO A 220 12.34 29.21 1.16
CA PRO A 220 13.00 29.69 -0.05
C PRO A 220 14.46 29.20 -0.19
N ALA A 221 15.24 29.24 0.89
CA ALA A 221 16.62 28.76 0.89
C ALA A 221 16.72 27.25 0.59
N SER A 222 15.78 26.44 1.08
CA SER A 222 15.73 25.00 0.77
C SER A 222 15.47 24.75 -0.71
N MET A 223 14.63 25.57 -1.34
CA MET A 223 14.37 25.49 -2.79
C MET A 223 15.65 25.79 -3.59
N LEU A 224 16.32 26.89 -3.27
CA LEU A 224 17.56 27.28 -3.95
C LEU A 224 18.66 26.24 -3.76
N GLY A 225 18.80 25.68 -2.57
CA GLY A 225 19.79 24.62 -2.32
C GLY A 225 19.47 23.30 -3.02
N VAL A 226 18.19 22.99 -3.33
CA VAL A 226 17.84 21.83 -4.16
C VAL A 226 18.17 22.11 -5.63
N ILE A 227 17.89 23.34 -6.10
CA ILE A 227 18.20 23.77 -7.48
C ILE A 227 19.73 23.71 -7.70
N GLU A 228 20.52 24.25 -6.79
CA GLU A 228 21.98 24.20 -6.86
C GLU A 228 22.53 22.78 -6.98
N ARG A 229 22.00 21.86 -6.18
CA ARG A 229 22.38 20.43 -6.25
C ARG A 229 21.96 19.78 -7.56
N LEU A 230 20.78 20.14 -8.07
CA LEU A 230 20.28 19.63 -9.33
C LEU A 230 21.13 20.14 -10.53
N GLU A 231 21.52 21.40 -10.53
CA GLU A 231 22.40 21.97 -11.54
C GLU A 231 23.78 21.32 -11.50
N HIS A 232 24.33 21.08 -10.32
CA HIS A 232 25.61 20.38 -10.16
C HIS A 232 25.59 18.96 -10.73
N ILE A 233 24.54 18.18 -10.44
CA ILE A 233 24.46 16.79 -10.93
C ILE A 233 24.19 16.77 -12.45
N ARG A 234 23.34 17.66 -12.97
CA ARG A 234 23.08 17.78 -14.40
C ARG A 234 24.30 18.22 -15.21
N ALA A 235 25.23 18.96 -14.59
CA ALA A 235 26.47 19.37 -15.25
C ALA A 235 27.37 18.17 -15.62
N ILE A 236 27.16 16.97 -15.06
CA ILE A 236 27.88 15.74 -15.44
C ILE A 236 27.48 15.29 -16.84
N ASP A 237 26.26 15.65 -17.28
CA ASP A 237 25.71 15.42 -18.61
C ASP A 237 25.56 13.93 -18.96
N ILE A 238 25.01 13.14 -18.03
CA ILE A 238 24.66 11.75 -18.26
C ILE A 238 23.33 11.65 -19.01
N ASP A 239 23.35 10.97 -20.16
CA ASP A 239 22.13 10.71 -20.93
C ASP A 239 21.10 9.90 -20.11
N PRO A 240 19.91 10.43 -19.82
CA PRO A 240 18.87 9.71 -19.07
C PRO A 240 18.43 8.40 -19.72
N ALA A 241 18.52 8.29 -21.05
CA ALA A 241 18.15 7.10 -21.80
C ALA A 241 18.96 5.86 -21.39
N ARG A 242 20.15 6.03 -20.79
CA ARG A 242 20.95 4.92 -20.23
C ARG A 242 20.16 4.16 -19.16
N GLY A 243 19.41 4.86 -18.34
CA GLY A 243 18.57 4.24 -17.31
C GLY A 243 17.48 3.33 -17.88
N HIS A 244 16.96 3.64 -19.06
CA HIS A 244 15.91 2.85 -19.72
C HIS A 244 16.44 1.53 -20.33
N ARG A 245 17.75 1.38 -20.52
CA ARG A 245 18.38 0.14 -21.01
C ARG A 245 18.51 -0.93 -19.93
N ILE A 246 18.12 -0.61 -18.69
CA ILE A 246 18.27 -1.48 -17.54
C ILE A 246 16.90 -1.61 -16.85
N ASN A 247 16.63 -2.81 -16.36
CA ASN A 247 15.44 -3.02 -15.53
C ASN A 247 15.44 -2.07 -14.33
N GLN A 248 14.33 -1.38 -14.09
CA GLN A 248 14.25 -0.32 -13.08
C GLN A 248 14.43 -0.85 -11.65
N SER A 249 14.03 -2.10 -11.37
CA SER A 249 14.28 -2.73 -10.07
C SER A 249 15.77 -2.96 -9.83
N ARG A 250 16.49 -3.34 -10.88
CA ARG A 250 17.98 -3.52 -10.85
C ARG A 250 18.70 -2.19 -10.68
N LEU A 251 18.24 -1.14 -11.36
CA LEU A 251 18.79 0.21 -11.20
C LEU A 251 18.57 0.71 -9.78
N ALA A 252 17.36 0.57 -9.26
CA ALA A 252 17.02 0.95 -7.88
C ALA A 252 17.83 0.16 -6.85
N GLN A 253 18.13 -1.11 -7.11
CA GLN A 253 18.98 -1.94 -6.25
C GLN A 253 20.41 -1.39 -6.18
N LEU A 254 21.03 -1.05 -7.33
CA LEU A 254 22.35 -0.43 -7.37
C LEU A 254 22.42 0.87 -6.60
N VAL A 255 21.39 1.73 -6.74
CA VAL A 255 21.29 3.00 -6.01
C VAL A 255 21.18 2.75 -4.51
N ARG A 256 20.38 1.78 -4.09
CA ARG A 256 20.24 1.42 -2.66
C ARG A 256 21.54 0.86 -2.09
N GLU A 257 22.20 -0.05 -2.80
CA GLU A 257 23.50 -0.59 -2.40
C GLU A 257 24.51 0.54 -2.18
N ALA A 258 24.58 1.47 -3.12
CA ALA A 258 25.44 2.64 -3.00
C ALA A 258 25.03 3.57 -1.86
N GLY A 259 23.73 3.72 -1.57
CA GLY A 259 23.20 4.51 -0.45
C GLY A 259 23.62 3.99 0.91
N ARG A 260 23.81 2.67 1.04
CA ARG A 260 24.23 1.97 2.27
C ARG A 260 25.76 1.85 2.40
N THR A 261 26.49 2.28 1.37
CA THR A 261 27.95 2.17 1.31
C THR A 261 28.58 3.55 1.54
N THR A 262 29.67 3.60 2.30
CA THR A 262 30.41 4.86 2.51
C THR A 262 31.02 5.36 1.22
N VAL A 263 31.18 6.67 1.08
CA VAL A 263 31.76 7.28 -0.12
C VAL A 263 33.19 6.77 -0.38
N GLN A 264 33.98 6.57 0.67
CA GLN A 264 35.35 6.00 0.56
C GLN A 264 35.31 4.58 0.00
N HIS A 265 34.35 3.78 0.40
CA HIS A 265 34.21 2.42 -0.11
C HIS A 265 33.77 2.41 -1.57
N VAL A 266 32.89 3.32 -1.99
CA VAL A 266 32.52 3.50 -3.41
C VAL A 266 33.74 3.94 -4.23
N ALA A 267 34.56 4.85 -3.71
CA ALA A 267 35.81 5.28 -4.35
C ALA A 267 36.80 4.12 -4.54
N GLY A 268 36.82 3.15 -3.62
CA GLY A 268 37.65 1.95 -3.67
C GLY A 268 37.15 0.84 -4.60
N TYR A 269 36.00 0.96 -5.25
CA TYR A 269 35.52 -0.05 -6.18
C TYR A 269 36.42 -0.16 -7.42
N GLU A 270 36.44 -1.34 -8.06
CA GLU A 270 36.99 -1.52 -9.39
C GLU A 270 36.41 -0.47 -10.36
N ARG A 271 37.23 0.10 -11.21
CA ARG A 271 36.92 1.28 -12.05
C ARG A 271 35.57 1.20 -12.76
N ARG A 272 35.28 0.05 -13.40
CA ARG A 272 34.02 -0.16 -14.14
C ARG A 272 32.84 -0.15 -13.21
N ARG A 273 32.90 -0.88 -12.10
CA ARG A 273 31.86 -0.94 -11.09
C ARG A 273 31.63 0.44 -10.45
N ARG A 274 32.70 1.17 -10.13
CA ARG A 274 32.62 2.52 -9.57
C ARG A 274 31.86 3.46 -10.49
N HIS A 275 32.23 3.51 -11.77
CA HIS A 275 31.52 4.36 -12.74
C HIS A 275 30.06 3.90 -12.96
N ALA A 276 29.78 2.61 -13.00
CA ALA A 276 28.42 2.12 -13.13
C ALA A 276 27.54 2.52 -11.94
N VAL A 277 28.07 2.40 -10.72
CA VAL A 277 27.39 2.80 -9.50
C VAL A 277 27.15 4.31 -9.46
N LEU A 278 28.16 5.11 -9.81
CA LEU A 278 28.04 6.57 -9.83
C LEU A 278 27.10 7.05 -10.93
N THR A 279 27.08 6.40 -12.11
CA THR A 279 26.10 6.67 -13.16
C THR A 279 24.68 6.35 -12.69
N ALA A 280 24.47 5.23 -12.01
CA ALA A 280 23.16 4.89 -11.43
C ALA A 280 22.70 5.93 -10.40
N ILE A 281 23.64 6.40 -9.55
CA ILE A 281 23.39 7.47 -8.58
C ILE A 281 23.05 8.79 -9.27
N ASP A 282 23.76 9.17 -10.32
CA ASP A 282 23.52 10.38 -11.10
C ASP A 282 22.11 10.41 -11.65
N LEU A 283 21.71 9.33 -12.32
CA LEU A 283 20.36 9.15 -12.88
C LEU A 283 19.28 9.23 -11.79
N ASP A 284 19.52 8.61 -10.64
CA ASP A 284 18.58 8.64 -9.52
C ASP A 284 18.50 10.02 -8.87
N LEU A 285 19.65 10.65 -8.58
CA LEU A 285 19.70 11.96 -7.94
C LEU A 285 19.08 13.05 -8.82
N SER A 286 19.34 13.03 -10.12
CA SER A 286 18.74 13.98 -11.08
C SER A 286 17.22 13.92 -11.02
N ALA A 287 16.63 12.73 -11.08
CA ALA A 287 15.19 12.55 -10.99
C ALA A 287 14.65 12.89 -9.59
N ARG A 288 15.32 12.46 -8.53
CA ARG A 288 14.91 12.68 -7.13
C ARG A 288 14.97 14.17 -6.74
N LEU A 289 16.02 14.89 -7.09
CA LEU A 289 16.14 16.32 -6.84
C LEU A 289 15.10 17.12 -7.62
N THR A 290 14.79 16.70 -8.87
CA THR A 290 13.68 17.27 -9.65
C THR A 290 12.35 17.10 -8.91
N ASP A 291 12.02 15.88 -8.47
CA ASP A 291 10.79 15.60 -7.72
C ASP A 291 10.74 16.35 -6.38
N GLN A 292 11.87 16.47 -5.67
CA GLN A 292 11.99 17.24 -4.42
C GLN A 292 11.72 18.72 -4.63
N ALA A 293 12.27 19.32 -5.68
CA ALA A 293 12.04 20.73 -6.00
C ALA A 293 10.56 21.01 -6.30
N ILE A 294 9.92 20.14 -7.08
CA ILE A 294 8.50 20.30 -7.40
C ILE A 294 7.63 20.08 -6.15
N THR A 295 7.98 19.11 -5.31
CA THR A 295 7.31 18.91 -4.01
C THR A 295 7.47 20.11 -3.08
N LEU A 296 8.66 20.71 -3.02
CA LEU A 296 8.89 21.96 -2.27
C LEU A 296 8.05 23.11 -2.85
N PHE A 297 7.97 23.23 -4.18
CA PHE A 297 7.13 24.20 -4.86
C PHE A 297 5.66 24.05 -4.43
N GLU A 298 5.10 22.83 -4.49
CA GLU A 298 3.72 22.57 -4.05
C GLU A 298 3.49 22.97 -2.59
N ARG A 299 4.47 22.69 -1.72
CA ARG A 299 4.43 23.03 -0.29
C ARG A 299 4.51 24.52 -0.04
N LEU A 300 5.40 25.23 -0.73
CA LEU A 300 5.57 26.66 -0.59
C LEU A 300 4.32 27.42 -1.03
N ILE A 301 3.77 27.09 -2.20
CA ILE A 301 2.53 27.69 -2.70
C ILE A 301 1.35 27.28 -1.78
N GLY A 302 1.23 26.00 -1.40
CA GLY A 302 0.19 25.56 -0.47
C GLY A 302 0.26 26.25 0.91
N ALA A 303 1.45 26.50 1.43
CA ALA A 303 1.63 27.22 2.70
C ALA A 303 1.17 28.68 2.59
N MET A 304 1.40 29.34 1.47
CA MET A 304 0.91 30.68 1.20
C MET A 304 -0.62 30.75 1.29
N PHE A 305 -1.33 29.87 0.60
CA PHE A 305 -2.81 29.81 0.67
C PHE A 305 -3.31 29.53 2.08
N ARG A 306 -2.74 28.54 2.77
CA ARG A 306 -3.14 28.24 4.18
C ARG A 306 -2.91 29.40 5.13
N LYS A 307 -1.83 30.19 4.94
CA LYS A 307 -1.58 31.39 5.74
C LYS A 307 -2.62 32.46 5.48
N ALA A 308 -2.99 32.67 4.22
CA ALA A 308 -4.03 33.62 3.82
C ALA A 308 -5.38 33.23 4.42
N GLU A 309 -5.80 31.96 4.29
CA GLU A 309 -7.02 31.40 4.86
C GLU A 309 -7.01 31.45 6.41
N GLY A 310 -5.89 31.09 7.05
CA GLY A 310 -5.76 31.11 8.51
C GLY A 310 -5.75 32.55 9.08
N ARG A 311 -5.25 33.53 8.35
CA ARG A 311 -5.36 34.95 8.72
C ARG A 311 -6.80 35.43 8.63
N HIS A 312 -7.49 35.05 7.56
CA HIS A 312 -8.91 35.31 7.40
C HIS A 312 -9.73 34.71 8.55
N ALA A 313 -9.53 33.44 8.86
CA ALA A 313 -10.26 32.77 9.94
C ALA A 313 -10.03 33.44 11.32
N ARG A 314 -8.80 33.87 11.59
CA ARG A 314 -8.46 34.58 12.84
C ARG A 314 -9.09 35.98 12.91
N ALA A 315 -9.07 36.72 11.81
CA ALA A 315 -9.74 38.01 11.71
C ALA A 315 -11.26 37.83 11.94
N PHE A 316 -11.86 36.83 11.30
CA PHE A 316 -13.29 36.48 11.51
C PHE A 316 -13.61 36.13 12.95
N GLN A 317 -12.76 35.34 13.65
CA GLN A 317 -12.95 35.01 15.06
C GLN A 317 -12.80 36.21 15.98
N ALA A 318 -11.84 37.12 15.71
CA ALA A 318 -11.65 38.33 16.50
C ALA A 318 -12.85 39.30 16.37
N GLU A 319 -13.34 39.51 15.14
CA GLU A 319 -14.50 40.37 14.86
C GLU A 319 -15.82 39.68 15.24
N GLY A 320 -15.92 38.36 15.19
CA GLY A 320 -17.09 37.59 15.58
C GLY A 320 -17.52 37.85 17.04
N ARG A 321 -16.60 38.13 17.94
CA ARG A 321 -16.92 38.56 19.33
C ARG A 321 -17.59 39.93 19.34
N ALA A 322 -17.00 40.90 18.67
CA ALA A 322 -17.54 42.26 18.58
C ALA A 322 -18.91 42.25 17.90
N ILE A 323 -19.09 41.49 16.82
CA ILE A 323 -20.41 41.31 16.16
C ILE A 323 -21.41 40.67 17.11
N ASN A 324 -21.08 39.62 17.83
CA ASN A 324 -21.99 38.95 18.78
C ASN A 324 -22.37 39.87 19.96
N GLU A 325 -21.46 40.71 20.45
CA GLU A 325 -21.74 41.70 21.48
C GLU A 325 -22.76 42.74 20.97
N LYS A 326 -22.57 43.22 19.74
CA LYS A 326 -23.53 44.16 19.11
C LYS A 326 -24.88 43.48 18.84
N VAL A 327 -24.91 42.26 18.33
CA VAL A 327 -26.16 41.52 18.11
C VAL A 327 -26.93 41.34 19.44
N ARG A 328 -26.26 40.98 20.54
CA ARG A 328 -26.87 40.87 21.86
C ARG A 328 -27.39 42.21 22.37
N LEU A 329 -26.65 43.29 22.13
CA LEU A 329 -27.10 44.64 22.49
C LEU A 329 -28.37 45.03 21.71
N TYR A 330 -28.39 44.86 20.40
CA TYR A 330 -29.55 45.18 19.56
C TYR A 330 -30.74 44.28 19.85
N ALA A 331 -30.53 43.00 20.22
CA ALA A 331 -31.60 42.13 20.66
C ALA A 331 -32.24 42.64 21.95
N ARG A 332 -31.46 43.14 22.92
CA ARG A 332 -31.98 43.77 24.15
C ARG A 332 -32.75 45.05 23.87
N ILE A 333 -32.23 45.91 22.96
CA ILE A 333 -32.91 47.14 22.53
C ILE A 333 -34.23 46.78 21.83
N GLY A 334 -34.22 45.82 20.92
CA GLY A 334 -35.41 45.31 20.24
C GLY A 334 -36.47 44.78 21.22
N ALA A 335 -36.03 44.01 22.23
CA ALA A 335 -36.96 43.51 23.26
C ALA A 335 -37.55 44.66 24.08
N ALA A 336 -36.76 45.68 24.44
CA ALA A 336 -37.25 46.86 25.16
C ALA A 336 -38.24 47.69 24.30
N LEU A 337 -38.00 47.86 23.00
CA LEU A 337 -38.91 48.52 22.08
C LEU A 337 -40.24 47.74 21.89
N MET A 338 -40.16 46.40 21.80
CA MET A 338 -41.37 45.56 21.73
C MET A 338 -42.21 45.68 23.02
N ALA A 339 -41.57 45.71 24.18
CA ALA A 339 -42.26 45.92 25.47
C ALA A 339 -42.86 47.33 25.59
N ALA A 340 -42.14 48.37 25.17
CA ALA A 340 -42.64 49.75 25.13
C ALA A 340 -43.88 49.87 24.23
N ARG A 341 -43.86 49.23 23.06
CA ARG A 341 -45.01 49.20 22.13
C ARG A 341 -46.21 48.51 22.73
N ALA A 342 -45.99 47.40 23.40
CA ALA A 342 -47.09 46.68 24.09
C ALA A 342 -47.70 47.45 25.26
N GLY A 343 -46.86 48.25 25.98
CA GLY A 343 -47.31 49.10 27.11
C GLY A 343 -47.64 50.56 26.77
N GLN A 344 -47.70 50.93 25.49
CA GLN A 344 -47.84 52.31 24.99
C GLN A 344 -46.84 53.32 25.59
N GLY A 345 -45.61 52.82 25.87
CA GLY A 345 -44.48 53.62 26.41
C GLY A 345 -43.67 54.31 25.33
N ASP A 346 -42.88 55.34 25.73
CA ASP A 346 -41.99 56.07 24.88
C ASP A 346 -40.82 55.17 24.39
N PRO A 347 -40.64 55.00 23.03
CA PRO A 347 -39.58 54.19 22.47
C PRO A 347 -38.16 54.70 22.78
N PHE A 348 -37.98 56.01 22.89
CA PHE A 348 -36.67 56.58 23.20
C PHE A 348 -36.27 56.33 24.67
N ALA A 349 -37.21 56.50 25.59
CA ALA A 349 -36.97 56.14 26.99
C ALA A 349 -36.73 54.64 27.18
N ALA A 350 -37.28 53.80 26.34
CA ALA A 350 -37.00 52.34 26.33
C ALA A 350 -35.57 52.00 25.87
N ILE A 351 -35.05 52.75 24.90
CA ILE A 351 -33.64 52.61 24.48
C ILE A 351 -32.72 53.09 25.55
N ASP A 352 -32.97 54.27 26.16
CA ASP A 352 -32.13 54.85 27.21
C ASP A 352 -32.03 53.95 28.45
N LYS A 353 -33.04 53.15 28.75
CA LYS A 353 -32.98 52.12 29.81
C LYS A 353 -32.01 50.99 29.53
N VAL A 354 -31.69 50.70 28.28
CA VAL A 354 -30.74 49.64 27.85
C VAL A 354 -29.36 50.22 27.68
N ILE A 355 -29.27 51.40 27.02
CA ILE A 355 -28.01 52.09 26.73
C ILE A 355 -28.35 53.58 26.48
N PRO A 356 -27.54 54.56 26.99
CA PRO A 356 -27.70 55.99 26.72
C PRO A 356 -27.75 56.28 25.21
N TRP A 357 -28.62 57.21 24.81
CA TRP A 357 -28.88 57.50 23.40
C TRP A 357 -27.64 57.84 22.58
N ASP A 358 -26.73 58.63 23.11
CA ASP A 358 -25.45 58.98 22.46
C ASP A 358 -24.58 57.75 22.26
N ARG A 359 -24.57 56.85 23.21
CA ARG A 359 -23.89 55.56 23.11
C ARG A 359 -24.57 54.64 22.10
N PHE A 360 -25.88 54.65 22.00
CA PHE A 360 -26.61 53.90 20.99
C PHE A 360 -26.24 54.39 19.58
N CYS A 361 -26.25 55.72 19.33
CA CYS A 361 -25.84 56.28 18.05
C CYS A 361 -24.39 55.89 17.67
N SER A 362 -23.45 55.98 18.65
CA SER A 362 -22.06 55.52 18.37
C SER A 362 -21.97 54.03 18.11
N THR A 363 -22.76 53.16 18.78
CA THR A 363 -22.77 51.72 18.50
C THR A 363 -23.36 51.38 17.11
N VAL A 364 -24.32 52.19 16.59
CA VAL A 364 -24.84 52.03 15.23
C VAL A 364 -23.73 52.31 14.21
N MET A 365 -23.03 53.45 14.36
CA MET A 365 -21.90 53.76 13.46
C MET A 365 -20.77 52.73 13.54
N GLU A 366 -20.46 52.25 14.73
CA GLU A 366 -19.51 51.14 14.89
C GLU A 366 -20.01 49.84 14.25
N ALA A 367 -21.29 49.54 14.27
CA ALA A 367 -21.86 48.37 13.64
C ALA A 367 -21.78 48.45 12.11
N GLU A 368 -22.00 49.65 11.52
CA GLU A 368 -21.82 49.88 10.11
C GLU A 368 -20.38 49.58 9.64
N THR A 369 -19.37 49.90 10.45
CA THR A 369 -17.98 49.55 10.17
C THR A 369 -17.67 48.07 10.33
N LEU A 370 -18.45 47.35 11.10
CA LEU A 370 -18.35 45.89 11.27
C LEU A 370 -19.14 45.09 10.24
N VAL A 371 -20.06 45.74 9.51
CA VAL A 371 -20.75 45.12 8.36
C VAL A 371 -19.76 44.91 7.24
N ARG A 372 -19.41 43.64 7.03
CA ARG A 372 -18.52 43.28 5.93
C ARG A 372 -19.24 43.30 4.61
N SER A 373 -18.46 43.62 3.55
CA SER A 373 -18.87 43.24 2.21
C SER A 373 -19.00 41.72 2.18
N GLU A 374 -20.05 41.20 1.57
CA GLU A 374 -20.27 39.74 1.35
C GLU A 374 -19.14 39.08 0.55
N ASP A 375 -18.17 39.86 0.07
CA ASP A 375 -17.10 39.52 -0.85
C ASP A 375 -15.70 39.44 -0.23
N PHE A 376 -15.54 39.06 1.06
CA PHE A 376 -14.18 38.91 1.57
C PHE A 376 -13.46 37.75 0.87
N ASP A 377 -12.37 38.10 0.16
CA ASP A 377 -11.58 37.14 -0.61
C ASP A 377 -10.19 36.95 0.01
N PRO A 378 -9.85 35.71 0.48
CA PRO A 378 -8.51 35.41 0.97
C PRO A 378 -7.40 35.72 -0.06
N TYR A 379 -7.73 35.90 -1.34
CA TYR A 379 -6.77 36.27 -2.36
C TYR A 379 -6.22 37.69 -2.21
N GLU A 380 -6.91 38.61 -1.57
CA GLU A 380 -6.46 39.98 -1.32
C GLU A 380 -5.13 40.01 -0.55
N VAL A 381 -4.98 39.13 0.44
CA VAL A 381 -3.77 39.04 1.29
C VAL A 381 -2.62 38.26 0.62
N LEU A 382 -2.82 37.62 -0.53
CA LEU A 382 -1.78 36.85 -1.19
C LEU A 382 -0.62 37.71 -1.68
N SER A 383 -0.89 38.95 -2.10
CA SER A 383 0.15 39.87 -2.56
C SER A 383 1.19 40.20 -1.52
N GLU A 384 0.88 40.11 -0.22
CA GLU A 384 1.82 40.32 0.87
C GLU A 384 2.94 39.25 0.90
N HIS A 385 2.67 38.08 0.36
CA HIS A 385 3.65 36.99 0.27
C HIS A 385 4.50 37.03 -1.00
N TYR A 386 4.22 37.96 -1.92
CA TYR A 386 4.88 38.03 -3.23
C TYR A 386 6.40 38.23 -3.14
N ALA A 387 6.89 39.10 -2.25
CA ALA A 387 8.33 39.30 -2.05
C ALA A 387 9.07 38.02 -1.64
N GLY A 388 8.43 37.17 -0.80
CA GLY A 388 8.98 35.89 -0.40
C GLY A 388 9.06 34.89 -1.55
N ILE A 389 8.08 34.92 -2.46
CA ILE A 389 8.01 34.05 -3.66
C ILE A 389 9.06 34.48 -4.69
N ARG A 390 9.24 35.77 -4.90
CA ARG A 390 10.26 36.30 -5.83
C ARG A 390 11.69 35.87 -5.52
N ARG A 391 11.99 35.47 -4.28
CA ARG A 391 13.31 34.99 -3.91
C ARG A 391 13.71 33.66 -4.56
N TRP A 392 12.73 32.82 -4.94
CA TRP A 392 13.00 31.50 -5.47
C TRP A 392 12.27 31.18 -6.79
N ALA A 393 11.11 31.77 -7.04
CA ALA A 393 10.29 31.44 -8.20
C ALA A 393 10.99 31.69 -9.55
N PRO A 394 11.79 32.77 -9.75
CA PRO A 394 12.54 32.94 -10.99
C PRO A 394 13.51 31.78 -11.27
N ALA A 395 14.29 31.37 -10.28
CA ALA A 395 15.22 30.25 -10.41
C ALA A 395 14.46 28.94 -10.68
N PHE A 396 13.37 28.69 -9.95
CA PHE A 396 12.52 27.50 -10.19
C PHE A 396 11.98 27.45 -11.61
N LEU A 397 11.40 28.57 -12.11
CA LEU A 397 10.88 28.61 -13.47
C LEU A 397 11.99 28.45 -14.52
N ALA A 398 13.21 28.93 -14.27
CA ALA A 398 14.35 28.79 -15.18
C ALA A 398 14.90 27.36 -15.25
N THR A 399 14.99 26.68 -14.12
CA THR A 399 15.66 25.36 -13.99
C THR A 399 14.88 24.21 -14.61
N PHE A 400 13.52 24.30 -14.62
CA PHE A 400 12.69 23.17 -15.04
C PHE A 400 12.04 23.39 -16.42
N GLU A 401 12.15 22.39 -17.26
CA GLU A 401 11.45 22.32 -18.54
C GLU A 401 10.04 21.76 -18.32
N PHE A 402 9.04 22.65 -18.40
CA PHE A 402 7.65 22.28 -18.32
C PHE A 402 7.11 21.95 -19.70
N GLN A 403 6.37 20.87 -19.79
CA GLN A 403 5.59 20.47 -20.95
C GLN A 403 4.13 20.33 -20.53
N GLY A 404 3.19 20.42 -21.47
CA GLY A 404 1.78 20.36 -21.12
C GLY A 404 0.89 19.97 -22.27
N VAL A 405 -0.31 19.50 -21.93
CA VAL A 405 -1.38 19.21 -22.90
C VAL A 405 -1.82 20.49 -23.64
N PRO A 406 -2.44 20.40 -24.81
CA PRO A 406 -2.93 21.57 -25.56
C PRO A 406 -3.79 22.54 -24.74
N ALA A 407 -4.60 22.01 -23.81
CA ALA A 407 -5.42 22.81 -22.89
C ALA A 407 -4.60 23.66 -21.91
N ALA A 408 -3.32 23.37 -21.69
CA ALA A 408 -2.41 24.15 -20.87
C ALA A 408 -1.59 25.19 -21.68
N ALA A 409 -1.77 25.29 -22.98
CA ALA A 409 -0.92 26.12 -23.87
C ALA A 409 -0.84 27.60 -23.45
N SER A 410 -1.95 28.19 -22.96
CA SER A 410 -1.95 29.59 -22.48
C SER A 410 -1.06 29.74 -21.22
N LEU A 411 -1.12 28.79 -20.27
CA LEU A 411 -0.26 28.77 -19.08
C LEU A 411 1.21 28.57 -19.47
N MET A 412 1.49 27.68 -20.44
CA MET A 412 2.85 27.44 -20.92
C MET A 412 3.48 28.67 -21.54
N ARG A 413 2.70 29.44 -22.33
CA ARG A 413 3.15 30.74 -22.88
C ARG A 413 3.40 31.76 -21.77
N ALA A 414 2.56 31.78 -20.73
CA ALA A 414 2.76 32.67 -19.58
C ALA A 414 4.06 32.34 -18.83
N ILE A 415 4.36 31.05 -18.61
CA ILE A 415 5.62 30.61 -18.01
C ILE A 415 6.81 31.03 -18.86
N ALA A 416 6.77 30.78 -20.16
CA ALA A 416 7.85 31.17 -21.08
C ALA A 416 8.08 32.68 -21.06
N MET A 417 7.01 33.49 -21.07
CA MET A 417 7.06 34.93 -20.95
C MET A 417 7.72 35.39 -19.63
N LEU A 418 7.29 34.82 -18.50
CA LEU A 418 7.87 35.14 -17.18
C LEU A 418 9.35 34.78 -17.10
N ARG A 419 9.78 33.70 -17.73
CA ARG A 419 11.21 33.33 -17.84
C ARG A 419 11.98 34.41 -18.60
N ALA A 420 11.50 34.79 -19.79
CA ALA A 420 12.15 35.82 -20.59
C ALA A 420 12.23 37.17 -19.85
N MET A 421 11.15 37.55 -19.17
CA MET A 421 11.14 38.76 -18.34
C MET A 421 12.11 38.74 -17.19
N ASN A 422 12.18 37.57 -16.46
CA ASN A 422 13.10 37.42 -15.35
C ASN A 422 14.57 37.50 -15.82
N SER A 423 14.88 36.87 -16.96
CA SER A 423 16.25 36.94 -17.56
C SER A 423 16.61 38.34 -18.03
N ALA A 424 15.66 39.10 -18.55
CA ALA A 424 15.87 40.49 -19.01
C ALA A 424 15.78 41.51 -17.88
N GLY A 425 15.44 41.11 -16.63
CA GLY A 425 15.21 42.07 -15.55
C GLY A 425 13.98 42.97 -15.72
N ALA A 426 13.08 42.63 -16.64
CA ALA A 426 11.90 43.47 -16.97
C ALA A 426 10.92 43.49 -15.77
N SER A 427 10.42 44.70 -15.46
CA SER A 427 9.52 44.92 -14.31
C SER A 427 8.03 44.99 -14.70
N THR A 428 7.71 45.28 -15.95
CA THR A 428 6.33 45.52 -16.44
C THR A 428 5.88 44.39 -17.36
N LEU A 429 4.67 43.88 -17.14
CA LEU A 429 4.06 42.88 -18.04
C LEU A 429 3.64 43.53 -19.38
N PRO A 430 3.86 42.83 -20.50
CA PRO A 430 3.35 43.28 -21.79
C PRO A 430 1.82 43.19 -21.83
N LYS A 431 1.17 44.12 -22.57
CA LYS A 431 -0.30 44.10 -22.78
C LYS A 431 -0.80 42.80 -23.42
N SER A 432 0.07 42.09 -24.15
CA SER A 432 -0.21 40.82 -24.83
C SER A 432 0.00 39.59 -23.91
N ALA A 433 0.19 39.78 -22.60
CA ALA A 433 0.37 38.67 -21.68
C ALA A 433 -0.79 37.67 -21.77
N PRO A 434 -0.53 36.34 -21.83
CA PRO A 434 -1.58 35.34 -21.91
C PRO A 434 -2.47 35.34 -20.66
N THR A 435 -3.79 35.44 -20.83
CA THR A 435 -4.77 35.48 -19.70
C THR A 435 -5.85 34.41 -19.78
N ALA A 436 -5.90 33.60 -20.85
CA ALA A 436 -6.95 32.60 -21.03
C ALA A 436 -6.97 31.47 -19.95
N PHE A 437 -5.88 31.30 -19.18
CA PHE A 437 -5.82 30.39 -18.07
C PHE A 437 -6.31 31.00 -16.74
N VAL A 438 -6.51 32.33 -16.69
CA VAL A 438 -6.90 33.05 -15.48
C VAL A 438 -8.37 32.77 -15.18
N ARG A 439 -8.63 32.11 -14.04
CA ARG A 439 -10.00 31.77 -13.63
C ARG A 439 -10.75 32.99 -13.10
N PRO A 440 -12.09 33.00 -13.11
CA PRO A 440 -12.90 34.11 -12.63
C PRO A 440 -12.50 34.66 -11.28
N ARG A 441 -12.17 33.78 -10.33
CA ARG A 441 -11.74 34.16 -8.98
C ARG A 441 -10.42 34.94 -8.95
N TRP A 442 -9.51 34.67 -9.88
CA TRP A 442 -8.26 35.43 -10.04
C TRP A 442 -8.43 36.68 -10.89
N ALA A 443 -9.39 36.71 -11.82
CA ALA A 443 -9.54 37.75 -12.80
C ALA A 443 -9.70 39.15 -12.18
N ARG A 444 -10.45 39.26 -11.07
CA ARG A 444 -10.66 40.54 -10.35
C ARG A 444 -9.38 41.11 -9.72
N HIS A 445 -8.38 40.28 -9.43
CA HIS A 445 -7.11 40.71 -8.85
C HIS A 445 -6.03 40.90 -9.95
N VAL A 446 -6.07 40.07 -10.99
CA VAL A 446 -5.12 40.07 -12.08
C VAL A 446 -5.42 41.15 -13.10
N LEU A 447 -6.72 41.32 -13.48
CA LEU A 447 -7.17 42.25 -14.50
C LEU A 447 -7.74 43.50 -13.82
N THR A 448 -6.95 44.57 -13.76
CA THR A 448 -7.34 45.83 -13.13
C THR A 448 -7.70 46.87 -14.19
N ALA A 449 -8.33 47.96 -13.80
CA ALA A 449 -8.63 49.11 -14.70
C ALA A 449 -7.37 49.70 -15.33
N HIS A 450 -6.19 49.53 -14.71
CA HIS A 450 -4.89 50.03 -15.16
C HIS A 450 -4.06 49.01 -15.95
N GLY A 451 -4.63 47.83 -16.24
CA GLY A 451 -3.95 46.72 -16.91
C GLY A 451 -3.76 45.47 -16.02
N ILE A 452 -2.76 44.66 -16.33
CA ILE A 452 -2.51 43.42 -15.61
C ILE A 452 -1.60 43.68 -14.38
N ASP A 453 -2.08 43.39 -13.18
CA ASP A 453 -1.23 43.43 -11.98
C ASP A 453 -0.23 42.27 -11.99
N ARG A 454 1.07 42.63 -12.04
CA ARG A 454 2.16 41.63 -12.11
C ARG A 454 2.20 40.68 -10.93
N ARG A 455 1.96 41.17 -9.71
CA ARG A 455 2.06 40.34 -8.49
C ARG A 455 1.00 39.25 -8.50
N TYR A 456 -0.23 39.64 -8.75
CA TYR A 456 -1.33 38.65 -8.83
C TYR A 456 -1.23 37.78 -10.08
N TYR A 457 -0.71 38.27 -11.19
CA TYR A 457 -0.48 37.44 -12.36
C TYR A 457 0.56 36.34 -12.11
N GLU A 458 1.73 36.67 -11.56
CA GLU A 458 2.76 35.67 -11.21
C GLU A 458 2.24 34.67 -10.19
N LEU A 459 1.50 35.11 -9.14
CA LEU A 459 0.87 34.22 -8.16
C LEU A 459 -0.17 33.31 -8.81
N CYS A 460 -0.97 33.82 -9.74
CA CYS A 460 -1.95 33.03 -10.49
C CYS A 460 -1.25 31.98 -11.37
N VAL A 461 -0.19 32.34 -12.10
CA VAL A 461 0.61 31.38 -12.90
C VAL A 461 1.14 30.26 -12.02
N LEU A 462 1.73 30.57 -10.88
CA LEU A 462 2.28 29.56 -9.97
C LEU A 462 1.18 28.69 -9.33
N ALA A 463 0.03 29.27 -9.00
CA ALA A 463 -1.10 28.51 -8.46
C ALA A 463 -1.71 27.55 -9.52
N GLU A 464 -1.88 28.02 -10.76
CA GLU A 464 -2.37 27.17 -11.85
C GLU A 464 -1.33 26.10 -12.23
N LEU A 465 -0.04 26.44 -12.26
CA LEU A 465 1.04 25.48 -12.49
C LEU A 465 1.00 24.35 -11.45
N ARG A 466 0.84 24.70 -10.17
CA ARG A 466 0.71 23.69 -9.09
C ARG A 466 -0.47 22.76 -9.33
N GLN A 467 -1.63 23.28 -9.72
CA GLN A 467 -2.81 22.45 -9.97
C GLN A 467 -2.63 21.54 -11.19
N ARG A 468 -2.05 22.07 -12.27
CA ARG A 468 -1.80 21.33 -13.51
C ARG A 468 -0.73 20.26 -13.36
N LEU A 469 0.31 20.50 -12.56
CA LEU A 469 1.32 19.48 -12.19
C LEU A 469 0.68 18.34 -11.38
N ALA A 470 -0.16 18.67 -10.41
CA ALA A 470 -0.87 17.66 -9.62
C ALA A 470 -1.83 16.81 -10.46
N ALA A 471 -2.45 17.40 -11.49
CA ALA A 471 -3.35 16.72 -12.42
C ALA A 471 -2.62 15.90 -13.50
N GLY A 472 -1.33 16.17 -13.74
CA GLY A 472 -0.58 15.59 -14.86
C GLY A 472 -0.87 16.23 -16.22
N ASP A 473 -1.60 17.37 -16.25
CA ASP A 473 -1.81 18.19 -17.46
C ASP A 473 -0.55 18.97 -17.85
N VAL A 474 0.30 19.26 -16.87
CA VAL A 474 1.65 19.79 -17.03
C VAL A 474 2.60 18.83 -16.34
N TRP A 475 3.72 18.56 -16.99
CA TRP A 475 4.75 17.68 -16.45
C TRP A 475 6.14 18.25 -16.63
N VAL A 476 7.14 17.66 -15.98
CA VAL A 476 8.53 18.10 -16.01
C VAL A 476 9.41 17.00 -16.55
N THR A 477 10.20 17.32 -17.57
CA THR A 477 11.19 16.41 -18.15
C THR A 477 12.16 15.92 -17.07
N GLY A 478 12.37 14.60 -16.99
CA GLY A 478 13.25 13.97 -16.00
C GLY A 478 12.63 13.74 -14.61
N SER A 479 11.39 14.17 -14.37
CA SER A 479 10.66 13.82 -13.14
C SER A 479 10.13 12.39 -13.19
N ARG A 480 10.14 11.68 -12.04
CA ARG A 480 9.46 10.38 -11.88
C ARG A 480 8.02 10.54 -11.38
N GLN A 481 7.78 11.52 -10.51
CA GLN A 481 6.47 11.74 -9.91
C GLN A 481 5.56 12.61 -10.77
N TYR A 482 6.12 13.57 -11.50
CA TYR A 482 5.38 14.55 -12.30
C TYR A 482 5.57 14.29 -13.80
N ARG A 483 5.17 13.08 -14.23
CA ARG A 483 5.15 12.65 -15.65
C ARG A 483 3.80 12.97 -16.29
N ALA A 484 3.76 12.95 -17.60
CA ALA A 484 2.51 12.97 -18.35
C ALA A 484 1.60 11.81 -17.94
N PHE A 485 0.29 12.07 -17.87
CA PHE A 485 -0.70 11.03 -17.53
C PHE A 485 -0.61 9.85 -18.51
N GLU A 486 -0.47 10.13 -19.80
CA GLU A 486 -0.37 9.13 -20.86
C GLU A 486 0.86 8.20 -20.72
N GLU A 487 1.99 8.71 -20.27
CA GLU A 487 3.22 7.94 -20.06
C GLU A 487 3.14 6.95 -18.88
N ARG A 488 2.13 7.09 -18.03
CA ARG A 488 1.89 6.19 -16.90
C ARG A 488 1.12 4.94 -17.30
N LEU A 489 0.42 5.00 -18.40
CA LEU A 489 -0.42 3.92 -18.89
C LEU A 489 0.35 3.08 -19.92
N ILE A 490 -0.03 1.80 -20.05
CA ILE A 490 0.47 0.98 -21.15
C ILE A 490 0.15 1.66 -22.48
N SER A 491 1.01 1.47 -23.47
CA SER A 491 0.78 2.08 -24.79
C SER A 491 -0.49 1.50 -25.42
N ARG A 492 -1.11 2.25 -26.35
CA ARG A 492 -2.30 1.79 -27.07
C ARG A 492 -1.97 0.55 -27.92
N GLU A 493 -0.75 0.49 -28.46
CA GLU A 493 -0.25 -0.65 -29.22
C GLU A 493 -0.10 -1.90 -28.34
N THR A 494 0.47 -1.74 -27.14
CA THR A 494 0.59 -2.84 -26.16
C THR A 494 -0.79 -3.36 -25.76
N LEU A 495 -1.76 -2.48 -25.54
CA LEU A 495 -3.15 -2.88 -25.25
C LEU A 495 -3.74 -3.72 -26.39
N GLN A 496 -3.56 -3.27 -27.64
CA GLN A 496 -4.05 -4.00 -28.81
C GLN A 496 -3.40 -5.38 -28.97
N VAL A 497 -2.10 -5.47 -28.69
CA VAL A 497 -1.39 -6.77 -28.69
C VAL A 497 -1.96 -7.71 -27.63
N LEU A 498 -2.18 -7.21 -26.41
CA LEU A 498 -2.80 -8.00 -25.33
C LEU A 498 -4.22 -8.47 -25.70
N GLN A 499 -5.04 -7.58 -26.27
CA GLN A 499 -6.39 -7.93 -26.73
C GLN A 499 -6.40 -9.08 -27.74
N LYS A 500 -5.41 -9.11 -28.65
CA LYS A 500 -5.30 -10.14 -29.69
C LYS A 500 -4.72 -11.46 -29.18
N ALA A 501 -3.79 -11.42 -28.23
CA ALA A 501 -3.05 -12.60 -27.79
C ALA A 501 -3.77 -13.41 -26.73
N SER A 502 -4.23 -12.79 -25.64
CA SER A 502 -4.78 -13.50 -24.47
C SER A 502 -6.00 -12.82 -23.86
N GLY A 503 -6.45 -11.70 -24.43
CA GLY A 503 -7.41 -10.80 -23.83
C GLY A 503 -6.76 -9.86 -22.80
N ILE A 504 -7.45 -8.76 -22.51
CA ILE A 504 -6.99 -7.81 -21.47
C ILE A 504 -7.37 -8.35 -20.09
N PRO A 505 -6.51 -8.16 -19.06
CA PRO A 505 -6.72 -8.71 -17.71
C PRO A 505 -7.71 -7.85 -16.90
N VAL A 506 -8.94 -7.69 -17.39
CA VAL A 506 -10.05 -7.06 -16.68
C VAL A 506 -11.12 -8.11 -16.37
N ALA A 507 -11.95 -7.84 -15.36
CA ALA A 507 -12.92 -8.82 -14.88
C ALA A 507 -14.35 -8.62 -15.42
N ILE A 508 -14.49 -7.73 -16.40
CA ILE A 508 -15.78 -7.39 -16.99
C ILE A 508 -15.81 -7.72 -18.49
N GLU A 509 -17.00 -7.70 -19.06
CA GLU A 509 -17.17 -7.75 -20.51
C GLU A 509 -16.50 -6.53 -21.17
N THR A 510 -15.66 -6.78 -22.15
CA THR A 510 -14.87 -5.73 -22.82
C THR A 510 -15.63 -5.06 -23.97
N ASP A 511 -16.62 -5.75 -24.56
CA ASP A 511 -17.56 -5.17 -25.50
C ASP A 511 -18.51 -4.23 -24.77
N PHE A 512 -18.49 -2.95 -25.15
CA PHE A 512 -19.26 -1.92 -24.46
C PHE A 512 -20.77 -2.16 -24.54
N ASP A 513 -21.29 -2.55 -25.70
CA ASP A 513 -22.74 -2.68 -25.91
C ASP A 513 -23.29 -3.84 -25.10
N ARG A 514 -22.59 -4.96 -25.05
CA ARG A 514 -22.94 -6.10 -24.19
C ARG A 514 -22.85 -5.75 -22.72
N PHE A 515 -21.77 -5.04 -22.32
CA PHE A 515 -21.58 -4.61 -20.94
C PHE A 515 -22.73 -3.73 -20.46
N ILE A 516 -23.02 -2.64 -21.21
CA ILE A 516 -24.01 -1.65 -20.79
C ILE A 516 -25.44 -2.21 -20.81
N GLU A 517 -25.76 -3.07 -21.76
CA GLU A 517 -27.08 -3.72 -21.82
C GLU A 517 -27.30 -4.64 -20.62
N THR A 518 -26.32 -5.45 -20.28
CA THR A 518 -26.36 -6.31 -19.09
C THR A 518 -26.55 -5.47 -17.83
N ARG A 519 -25.79 -4.38 -17.69
CA ARG A 519 -25.88 -3.48 -16.53
C ARG A 519 -27.20 -2.72 -16.49
N ARG A 520 -27.73 -2.32 -17.63
CA ARG A 520 -29.03 -1.65 -17.74
C ARG A 520 -30.14 -2.57 -17.25
N THR A 521 -30.21 -3.76 -17.84
CA THR A 521 -31.23 -4.77 -17.48
C THR A 521 -31.18 -5.06 -15.97
N TRP A 522 -29.98 -5.22 -15.42
CA TRP A 522 -29.80 -5.51 -14.01
C TRP A 522 -30.21 -4.33 -13.12
N LEU A 523 -29.74 -3.11 -13.40
CA LEU A 523 -30.05 -1.92 -12.60
C LEU A 523 -31.55 -1.60 -12.63
N ASP A 524 -32.18 -1.64 -13.80
CA ASP A 524 -33.61 -1.33 -13.94
C ASP A 524 -34.47 -2.36 -13.21
N ALA A 525 -34.14 -3.65 -13.28
CA ALA A 525 -34.79 -4.69 -12.50
C ALA A 525 -34.65 -4.48 -10.99
N ARG A 526 -33.43 -4.17 -10.52
CA ARG A 526 -33.17 -3.92 -9.09
C ARG A 526 -33.88 -2.67 -8.57
N LEU A 527 -33.87 -1.58 -9.34
CA LEU A 527 -34.60 -0.36 -8.99
C LEU A 527 -36.10 -0.61 -8.88
N ALA A 528 -36.69 -1.32 -9.82
CA ALA A 528 -38.12 -1.68 -9.81
C ALA A 528 -38.49 -2.58 -8.62
N GLU A 529 -37.65 -3.58 -8.32
CA GLU A 529 -37.85 -4.50 -7.19
C GLU A 529 -37.79 -3.76 -5.85
N VAL A 530 -36.72 -2.97 -5.62
CA VAL A 530 -36.54 -2.23 -4.36
C VAL A 530 -37.59 -1.14 -4.21
N ASP A 531 -38.03 -0.46 -5.30
CA ASP A 531 -39.13 0.51 -5.26
C ASP A 531 -40.43 -0.14 -4.84
N ALA A 532 -40.76 -1.31 -5.42
CA ALA A 532 -41.97 -2.05 -5.07
C ALA A 532 -41.96 -2.52 -3.60
N ARG A 533 -40.83 -3.04 -3.12
CA ARG A 533 -40.66 -3.48 -1.73
C ARG A 533 -40.69 -2.30 -0.75
N ALA A 534 -40.06 -1.18 -1.12
CA ALA A 534 -40.11 0.05 -0.31
C ALA A 534 -41.55 0.59 -0.18
N ARG A 535 -42.33 0.59 -1.27
CA ARG A 535 -43.71 0.97 -1.32
C ARG A 535 -44.60 0.10 -0.42
N GLY A 536 -44.31 -1.22 -0.44
CA GLY A 536 -45.01 -2.20 0.40
C GLY A 536 -44.55 -2.26 1.86
N GLY A 537 -43.55 -1.47 2.28
CA GLY A 537 -42.94 -1.55 3.61
C GLY A 537 -42.22 -2.88 3.89
N LEU A 538 -41.75 -3.57 2.84
CA LEU A 538 -41.15 -4.88 2.92
C LEU A 538 -39.60 -4.86 2.97
N LEU A 539 -38.99 -3.68 3.04
CA LEU A 539 -37.53 -3.56 3.21
C LEU A 539 -37.14 -3.85 4.66
N PRO A 540 -36.26 -4.81 4.96
CA PRO A 540 -35.86 -5.15 6.32
C PRO A 540 -35.14 -3.98 7.00
N ASP A 541 -35.61 -3.54 8.15
CA ASP A 541 -35.00 -2.48 8.96
C ASP A 541 -34.84 -1.12 8.24
N VAL A 542 -35.53 -0.91 7.13
CA VAL A 542 -35.43 0.29 6.29
C VAL A 542 -36.82 0.85 6.03
N THR A 543 -37.00 2.15 6.28
CA THR A 543 -38.23 2.89 5.93
C THR A 543 -37.86 4.09 5.05
N ILE A 544 -38.68 4.34 4.02
CA ILE A 544 -38.58 5.52 3.15
C ILE A 544 -39.90 6.26 3.21
N GLU A 545 -39.95 7.36 3.95
CA GLU A 545 -41.11 8.19 4.09
C GLU A 545 -40.86 9.60 3.56
N LYS A 546 -41.68 10.05 2.61
CA LYS A 546 -41.53 11.38 1.98
C LYS A 546 -40.12 11.70 1.49
N GLY A 547 -39.41 10.71 0.98
CA GLY A 547 -38.01 10.84 0.51
C GLY A 547 -36.97 10.85 1.63
N VAL A 548 -37.37 10.62 2.87
CA VAL A 548 -36.43 10.49 4.00
C VAL A 548 -36.18 9.02 4.27
N LEU A 549 -34.93 8.61 4.12
CA LEU A 549 -34.45 7.25 4.41
C LEU A 549 -34.11 7.12 5.90
N ARG A 550 -34.63 6.09 6.54
CA ARG A 550 -34.28 5.68 7.91
C ARG A 550 -33.86 4.22 7.91
N ILE A 551 -32.73 3.91 8.53
CA ILE A 551 -32.24 2.54 8.72
C ILE A 551 -32.11 2.31 10.21
N THR A 552 -32.73 1.25 10.72
CA THR A 552 -32.59 0.83 12.11
C THR A 552 -31.16 0.38 12.38
N PRO A 553 -30.49 0.87 13.42
CA PRO A 553 -29.17 0.42 13.80
C PRO A 553 -29.14 -1.09 14.06
N ILE A 554 -28.06 -1.74 13.64
CA ILE A 554 -27.86 -3.17 13.90
C ILE A 554 -27.54 -3.38 15.38
N GLU A 555 -28.27 -4.27 16.04
CA GLU A 555 -27.99 -4.63 17.42
C GLU A 555 -26.70 -5.43 17.56
N LYS A 556 -26.04 -5.30 18.74
CA LYS A 556 -24.84 -6.06 19.07
C LYS A 556 -25.21 -7.54 19.16
N SER A 557 -24.56 -8.38 18.34
CA SER A 557 -24.91 -9.80 18.21
C SER A 557 -23.98 -10.76 18.94
N THR A 558 -23.00 -10.27 19.74
CA THR A 558 -22.10 -11.15 20.50
C THR A 558 -22.79 -11.65 21.75
N PRO A 559 -23.03 -12.98 21.90
CA PRO A 559 -23.62 -13.53 23.12
C PRO A 559 -22.70 -13.35 24.31
N PRO A 560 -23.23 -13.11 25.53
CA PRO A 560 -22.42 -13.04 26.75
C PRO A 560 -21.61 -14.32 27.02
N GLU A 561 -22.14 -15.48 26.64
CA GLU A 561 -21.46 -16.77 26.74
C GLU A 561 -20.21 -16.84 25.87
N ALA A 562 -20.22 -16.19 24.69
CA ALA A 562 -19.05 -16.13 23.83
C ALA A 562 -17.96 -15.22 24.42
N GLU A 563 -18.34 -14.11 25.08
CA GLU A 563 -17.38 -13.25 25.79
C GLU A 563 -16.75 -14.01 26.99
N ALA A 564 -17.56 -14.75 27.76
CA ALA A 564 -17.09 -15.58 28.88
C ALA A 564 -16.14 -16.70 28.40
N LEU A 565 -16.50 -17.38 27.31
CA LEU A 565 -15.65 -18.41 26.71
C LEU A 565 -14.32 -17.82 26.23
N ALA A 566 -14.33 -16.68 25.57
CA ALA A 566 -13.12 -16.00 25.13
C ALA A 566 -12.22 -15.65 26.33
N ALA A 567 -12.75 -15.06 27.38
CA ALA A 567 -12.02 -14.75 28.60
C ALA A 567 -11.39 -16.01 29.24
N LYS A 568 -12.15 -17.11 29.31
CA LYS A 568 -11.68 -18.39 29.83
C LYS A 568 -10.51 -18.95 29.00
N LEU A 569 -10.64 -18.96 27.68
CA LEU A 569 -9.59 -19.43 26.77
C LEU A 569 -8.32 -18.56 26.89
N TYR A 570 -8.44 -17.23 26.87
CA TYR A 570 -7.28 -16.34 27.02
C TYR A 570 -6.60 -16.47 28.39
N ALA A 571 -7.31 -16.77 29.45
CA ALA A 571 -6.74 -17.02 30.78
C ALA A 571 -5.83 -18.24 30.82
N THR A 572 -6.01 -19.20 29.91
CA THR A 572 -5.17 -20.41 29.83
C THR A 572 -3.89 -20.21 29.02
N LEU A 573 -3.79 -19.13 28.24
CA LEU A 573 -2.60 -18.87 27.40
C LEU A 573 -1.37 -18.62 28.28
N PRO A 574 -0.19 -19.15 27.93
CA PRO A 574 1.03 -18.89 28.68
C PRO A 574 1.43 -17.41 28.57
N ARG A 575 1.95 -16.84 29.66
CA ARG A 575 2.58 -15.54 29.62
C ARG A 575 3.90 -15.61 28.87
N ILE A 576 4.13 -14.73 27.91
CA ILE A 576 5.29 -14.79 27.02
C ILE A 576 5.90 -13.40 26.81
N ARG A 577 7.23 -13.33 26.64
CA ARG A 577 7.92 -12.13 26.17
C ARG A 577 7.76 -12.02 24.66
N ILE A 578 7.70 -10.82 24.14
CA ILE A 578 7.61 -10.60 22.69
C ILE A 578 8.82 -11.19 21.93
N THR A 579 10.00 -11.22 22.52
CA THR A 579 11.20 -11.86 21.97
C THR A 579 11.05 -13.37 21.80
N ASP A 580 10.49 -14.04 22.81
CA ASP A 580 10.25 -15.49 22.79
C ASP A 580 9.12 -15.83 21.80
N LEU A 581 8.04 -15.03 21.79
CA LEU A 581 6.94 -15.16 20.82
C LEU A 581 7.44 -15.08 19.37
N LEU A 582 8.25 -14.08 19.06
CA LEU A 582 8.82 -13.93 17.71
C LEU A 582 9.75 -15.09 17.36
N THR A 583 10.48 -15.64 18.34
CA THR A 583 11.35 -16.78 18.11
C THR A 583 10.54 -18.05 17.81
N GLU A 584 9.43 -18.29 18.53
CA GLU A 584 8.51 -19.40 18.24
C GLU A 584 7.89 -19.25 16.84
N VAL A 585 7.34 -18.05 16.53
CA VAL A 585 6.74 -17.78 15.22
C VAL A 585 7.78 -17.89 14.10
N ALA A 586 9.02 -17.48 14.32
CA ALA A 586 10.10 -17.64 13.35
C ALA A 586 10.43 -19.13 13.13
N GLY A 587 10.45 -19.93 14.18
CA GLY A 587 10.63 -21.37 14.08
C GLY A 587 9.52 -22.07 13.28
N TRP A 588 8.28 -21.58 13.39
CA TRP A 588 7.15 -22.17 12.65
C TRP A 588 7.08 -21.75 11.20
N THR A 589 7.52 -20.53 10.88
CA THR A 589 7.22 -19.89 9.59
C THR A 589 8.46 -19.60 8.76
N GLY A 590 9.64 -19.55 9.37
CA GLY A 590 10.88 -19.12 8.71
C GLY A 590 10.82 -17.67 8.18
N PHE A 591 9.95 -16.80 8.72
CA PHE A 591 9.77 -15.44 8.18
C PHE A 591 11.05 -14.59 8.23
N LEU A 592 11.97 -14.89 9.15
CA LEU A 592 13.26 -14.18 9.24
C LEU A 592 14.16 -14.41 8.03
N ASP A 593 14.03 -15.54 7.33
CA ASP A 593 14.78 -15.86 6.12
C ASP A 593 14.42 -14.94 4.93
N CYS A 594 13.29 -14.24 5.02
CA CYS A 594 12.91 -13.23 4.04
C CYS A 594 13.80 -11.97 4.10
N PHE A 595 14.46 -11.73 5.24
CA PHE A 595 15.33 -10.57 5.45
C PHE A 595 16.76 -10.86 4.98
N THR A 596 16.93 -10.93 3.67
CA THR A 596 18.21 -11.24 3.06
C THR A 596 19.09 -9.99 2.89
N HIS A 597 20.41 -10.19 2.98
CA HIS A 597 21.37 -9.12 2.75
C HIS A 597 21.25 -8.54 1.32
N LEU A 598 21.17 -7.21 1.19
CA LEU A 598 20.88 -6.51 -0.06
C LEU A 598 21.83 -6.88 -1.21
N ARG A 599 23.13 -7.09 -0.92
CA ARG A 599 24.14 -7.39 -1.93
C ARG A 599 24.37 -8.88 -2.15
N THR A 600 24.47 -9.67 -1.05
CA THR A 600 24.85 -11.09 -1.17
C THR A 600 23.64 -12.00 -1.29
N GLY A 601 22.49 -11.60 -0.81
CA GLY A 601 21.28 -12.42 -0.72
C GLY A 601 21.28 -13.41 0.45
N GLU A 602 22.32 -13.38 1.32
CA GLU A 602 22.43 -14.25 2.48
C GLU A 602 21.47 -13.83 3.60
N ALA A 603 21.01 -14.79 4.39
CA ALA A 603 20.28 -14.53 5.61
C ALA A 603 21.15 -13.82 6.66
N ALA A 604 20.54 -13.20 7.66
CA ALA A 604 21.27 -12.56 8.75
C ALA A 604 22.09 -13.59 9.54
N ALA A 605 23.34 -13.25 9.86
CA ALA A 605 24.24 -14.15 10.57
C ALA A 605 23.75 -14.49 11.99
N ASP A 606 23.15 -13.52 12.67
CA ASP A 606 22.47 -13.73 13.96
C ASP A 606 21.00 -13.27 13.85
N PRO A 607 20.04 -14.19 13.82
CA PRO A 607 18.62 -13.88 13.74
C PRO A 607 18.12 -13.00 14.89
N ARG A 608 18.75 -13.05 16.07
CA ARG A 608 18.37 -12.27 17.24
C ARG A 608 18.65 -10.79 17.03
N VAL A 609 19.79 -10.45 16.41
CA VAL A 609 20.13 -9.06 16.06
C VAL A 609 19.14 -8.50 15.03
N LEU A 610 18.73 -9.32 14.06
CA LEU A 610 17.68 -8.95 13.12
C LEU A 610 16.34 -8.73 13.84
N MET A 611 15.92 -9.64 14.71
CA MET A 611 14.68 -9.48 15.50
C MET A 611 14.72 -8.23 16.36
N ALA A 612 15.87 -7.88 16.96
CA ALA A 612 16.01 -6.64 17.71
C ALA A 612 15.80 -5.38 16.81
N GLY A 613 16.30 -5.41 15.58
CA GLY A 613 16.01 -4.37 14.58
C GLY A 613 14.52 -4.26 14.24
N LEU A 614 13.85 -5.40 14.03
CA LEU A 614 12.40 -5.45 13.75
C LEU A 614 11.55 -4.95 14.93
N LEU A 615 11.94 -5.32 16.17
CA LEU A 615 11.31 -4.82 17.39
C LEU A 615 11.53 -3.31 17.56
N ALA A 616 12.74 -2.81 17.24
CA ALA A 616 13.01 -1.37 17.29
C ALA A 616 12.08 -0.56 16.38
N ASP A 617 11.69 -1.12 15.23
CA ASP A 617 10.72 -0.53 14.33
C ASP A 617 9.29 -0.70 14.85
N GLY A 618 8.85 -1.93 15.06
CA GLY A 618 7.46 -2.26 15.33
C GLY A 618 6.93 -1.77 16.68
N LEU A 619 7.80 -1.62 17.69
CA LEU A 619 7.48 -1.04 19.00
C LEU A 619 7.66 0.49 19.06
N ASN A 620 8.10 1.13 17.99
CA ASN A 620 8.46 2.56 17.94
C ASN A 620 9.62 2.95 18.90
N LEU A 621 10.45 2.00 19.27
CA LEU A 621 11.57 2.23 20.21
C LEU A 621 12.72 2.97 19.53
N GLY A 622 13.10 2.54 18.33
CA GLY A 622 14.25 3.02 17.58
C GLY A 622 15.56 2.32 17.97
N LEU A 623 16.51 2.29 17.04
CA LEU A 623 17.76 1.51 17.20
C LEU A 623 18.61 1.93 18.42
N THR A 624 18.69 3.22 18.71
CA THR A 624 19.47 3.73 19.84
C THR A 624 18.98 3.17 21.17
N ARG A 625 17.67 3.30 21.43
CA ARG A 625 17.07 2.76 22.66
C ARG A 625 17.03 1.24 22.68
N MET A 626 16.88 0.60 21.51
CA MET A 626 16.99 -0.85 21.43
C MET A 626 18.38 -1.35 21.82
N ALA A 627 19.45 -0.64 21.43
CA ALA A 627 20.81 -0.98 21.83
C ALA A 627 21.06 -0.83 23.36
N GLU A 628 20.32 0.08 23.99
CA GLU A 628 20.33 0.27 25.45
C GLU A 628 19.51 -0.83 26.18
N ALA A 629 18.41 -1.29 25.55
CA ALA A 629 17.46 -2.22 26.13
C ALA A 629 17.74 -3.70 25.78
N CYS A 630 18.80 -4.00 25.02
CA CYS A 630 19.20 -5.37 24.72
C CYS A 630 20.72 -5.54 24.83
N SER A 631 21.15 -6.68 25.37
CA SER A 631 22.57 -7.00 25.56
C SER A 631 23.23 -7.74 24.40
N ILE A 632 22.46 -8.07 23.34
CA ILE A 632 22.94 -8.95 22.27
C ILE A 632 23.68 -8.24 21.14
N ALA A 633 23.48 -6.90 20.99
CA ALA A 633 24.06 -6.15 19.89
C ALA A 633 24.30 -4.67 20.26
N SER A 634 25.43 -4.13 19.79
CA SER A 634 25.71 -2.72 19.83
C SER A 634 24.86 -1.93 18.84
N LEU A 635 24.75 -0.61 19.02
CA LEU A 635 24.06 0.27 18.05
C LEU A 635 24.62 0.12 16.63
N GLY A 636 25.94 -0.03 16.48
CA GLY A 636 26.58 -0.23 15.17
C GLY A 636 26.17 -1.53 14.48
N GLN A 637 26.03 -2.62 15.23
CA GLN A 637 25.57 -3.90 14.70
C GLN A 637 24.08 -3.85 14.31
N LEU A 638 23.24 -3.22 15.15
CA LEU A 638 21.81 -3.01 14.84
C LEU A 638 21.64 -2.14 13.61
N ALA A 639 22.37 -1.02 13.52
CA ALA A 639 22.32 -0.13 12.36
C ALA A 639 22.78 -0.84 11.08
N TRP A 640 23.88 -1.58 11.14
CA TRP A 640 24.37 -2.36 10.01
C TRP A 640 23.36 -3.41 9.55
N THR A 641 22.79 -4.17 10.48
CA THR A 641 21.77 -5.18 10.17
C THR A 641 20.52 -4.54 9.56
N ALA A 642 20.04 -3.43 10.12
CA ALA A 642 18.91 -2.69 9.57
C ALA A 642 19.21 -2.18 8.16
N ASP A 643 20.38 -1.59 7.93
CA ASP A 643 20.78 -1.05 6.65
C ASP A 643 20.86 -2.10 5.55
N TRP A 644 21.34 -3.29 5.85
CA TRP A 644 21.61 -4.31 4.84
C TRP A 644 20.50 -5.37 4.69
N HIS A 645 19.69 -5.62 5.71
CA HIS A 645 18.67 -6.67 5.70
C HIS A 645 17.23 -6.14 5.73
N ILE A 646 16.98 -4.99 6.38
CA ILE A 646 15.63 -4.45 6.55
C ILE A 646 15.31 -3.45 5.44
N ARG A 647 14.24 -3.71 4.66
CA ARG A 647 13.75 -2.87 3.58
C ARG A 647 12.30 -3.22 3.23
N ASP A 648 11.62 -2.36 2.50
CA ASP A 648 10.19 -2.54 2.16
C ASP A 648 9.91 -3.93 1.56
N GLU A 649 10.77 -4.40 0.63
CA GLU A 649 10.58 -5.70 -0.03
C GLU A 649 10.73 -6.88 0.93
N THR A 650 11.69 -6.82 1.87
CA THR A 650 11.89 -7.90 2.83
C THR A 650 10.78 -7.93 3.88
N TYR A 651 10.28 -6.77 4.30
CA TYR A 651 9.07 -6.67 5.12
C TYR A 651 7.85 -7.26 4.41
N ALA A 652 7.62 -6.92 3.15
CA ALA A 652 6.49 -7.42 2.38
C ALA A 652 6.52 -8.95 2.24
N LEU A 653 7.71 -9.53 1.98
CA LEU A 653 7.88 -10.98 1.89
C LEU A 653 7.62 -11.68 3.23
N ALA A 654 8.19 -11.16 4.31
CA ALA A 654 8.02 -11.71 5.65
C ALA A 654 6.54 -11.64 6.09
N LEU A 655 5.88 -10.52 5.83
CA LEU A 655 4.46 -10.34 6.12
C LEU A 655 3.61 -11.34 5.32
N ARG A 656 3.85 -11.47 4.02
CA ARG A 656 3.15 -12.44 3.17
C ARG A 656 3.27 -13.85 3.73
N ARG A 657 4.45 -14.23 4.19
CA ARG A 657 4.70 -15.55 4.78
C ARG A 657 3.88 -15.77 6.07
N LEU A 658 3.85 -14.79 6.96
CA LEU A 658 3.01 -14.86 8.17
C LEU A 658 1.52 -14.95 7.84
N VAL A 659 1.05 -14.16 6.86
CA VAL A 659 -0.34 -14.18 6.39
C VAL A 659 -0.72 -15.53 5.79
N GLU A 660 0.16 -16.15 5.01
CA GLU A 660 -0.05 -17.50 4.46
C GLU A 660 -0.18 -18.55 5.56
N HIS A 661 0.68 -18.50 6.58
CA HIS A 661 0.59 -19.40 7.73
C HIS A 661 -0.69 -19.18 8.52
N GLN A 662 -1.06 -17.93 8.82
CA GLN A 662 -2.34 -17.61 9.48
C GLN A 662 -3.54 -18.15 8.69
N SER A 663 -3.53 -17.99 7.37
CA SER A 663 -4.63 -18.44 6.52
C SER A 663 -4.78 -19.97 6.45
N ARG A 664 -3.70 -20.70 6.72
CA ARG A 664 -3.69 -22.18 6.75
C ARG A 664 -4.08 -22.76 8.11
N GLU A 665 -4.09 -21.95 9.16
CA GLU A 665 -4.48 -22.43 10.50
C GLU A 665 -5.96 -22.86 10.50
N PRO A 666 -6.28 -24.06 10.98
CA PRO A 666 -7.66 -24.57 10.97
C PRO A 666 -8.63 -23.67 11.73
N LEU A 667 -8.19 -23.09 12.85
CA LEU A 667 -9.01 -22.16 13.64
C LEU A 667 -9.31 -20.86 12.87
N ALA A 668 -8.40 -20.40 12.03
CA ALA A 668 -8.60 -19.18 11.23
C ALA A 668 -9.80 -19.29 10.26
N ALA A 669 -10.13 -20.50 9.82
CA ALA A 669 -11.30 -20.75 8.97
C ALA A 669 -12.64 -20.47 9.68
N LEU A 670 -12.67 -20.46 11.02
CA LEU A 670 -13.86 -20.05 11.78
C LEU A 670 -14.04 -18.53 11.84
N PHE A 671 -12.98 -17.77 11.65
CA PHE A 671 -13.02 -16.31 11.67
C PHE A 671 -13.52 -15.71 10.34
N GLY A 672 -13.27 -16.39 9.21
CA GLY A 672 -13.68 -15.93 7.89
C GLY A 672 -13.44 -16.96 6.79
N SER A 673 -14.19 -16.80 5.68
CA SER A 673 -14.11 -17.70 4.52
C SER A 673 -12.84 -17.51 3.68
N GLY A 674 -12.13 -16.39 3.85
CA GLY A 674 -11.00 -15.96 2.99
C GLY A 674 -11.46 -15.20 1.74
N THR A 675 -12.74 -14.81 1.67
CA THR A 675 -13.32 -14.09 0.53
C THR A 675 -13.67 -12.64 0.82
N ALA A 676 -13.42 -12.19 2.06
CA ALA A 676 -13.63 -10.82 2.47
C ALA A 676 -12.37 -10.18 3.07
N SER A 677 -12.32 -8.87 3.02
CA SER A 677 -11.28 -8.06 3.65
C SER A 677 -11.82 -6.68 4.02
N SER A 678 -11.10 -6.00 4.90
CA SER A 678 -11.39 -4.61 5.25
C SER A 678 -10.13 -3.76 5.24
N SER A 679 -10.28 -2.44 5.15
CA SER A 679 -9.15 -1.52 5.32
C SER A 679 -9.56 -0.27 6.08
N ASP A 680 -8.62 0.20 6.90
CA ASP A 680 -8.83 1.37 7.77
C ASP A 680 -7.52 2.13 8.01
N GLY A 681 -7.63 3.42 8.31
CA GLY A 681 -6.54 4.34 8.55
C GLY A 681 -6.34 4.67 10.03
N GLN A 682 -5.34 4.11 10.67
CA GLN A 682 -4.98 4.43 12.05
C GLN A 682 -4.08 5.66 12.13
N PHE A 683 -4.52 6.69 12.86
CA PHE A 683 -3.76 7.93 13.05
C PHE A 683 -2.67 7.78 14.11
N PHE A 684 -1.48 8.32 13.80
CA PHE A 684 -0.34 8.47 14.70
C PHE A 684 0.19 9.90 14.65
N ARG A 685 0.49 10.47 15.82
CA ARG A 685 1.11 11.79 15.93
C ARG A 685 2.52 11.76 15.34
N ALA A 686 2.93 12.85 14.73
CA ALA A 686 4.27 13.03 14.21
C ALA A 686 4.93 14.24 14.86
N GLY A 687 5.91 14.03 15.71
CA GLY A 687 6.63 15.11 16.39
C GLY A 687 7.59 15.87 15.46
N GLY A 688 7.71 17.19 15.63
CA GLY A 688 8.65 18.09 14.95
C GLY A 688 8.15 18.69 13.63
N SER A 689 8.64 19.90 13.32
CA SER A 689 8.39 20.61 12.06
C SER A 689 9.29 20.05 10.93
N GLY A 690 8.73 19.77 9.77
CA GLY A 690 9.51 19.45 8.55
C GLY A 690 9.45 18.01 8.07
N ARG A 691 8.43 17.24 8.46
CA ARG A 691 8.29 15.84 8.05
C ARG A 691 7.46 15.71 6.78
N ASP A 692 7.93 14.83 5.87
CA ASP A 692 7.41 14.75 4.51
C ASP A 692 5.93 14.34 4.40
N ALA A 693 5.44 13.46 5.26
CA ALA A 693 4.07 12.97 5.23
C ALA A 693 3.16 13.58 6.32
N SER A 694 3.72 14.26 7.35
CA SER A 694 2.92 14.74 8.47
C SER A 694 2.13 16.00 8.14
N ARG A 695 0.82 15.99 8.43
CA ARG A 695 -0.09 17.12 8.23
C ARG A 695 -1.06 17.24 9.40
N ILE A 696 -1.52 18.45 9.67
CA ILE A 696 -2.58 18.69 10.64
C ILE A 696 -3.91 18.36 10.01
N ASN A 697 -4.70 17.50 10.66
CA ASN A 697 -6.08 17.26 10.33
C ASN A 697 -6.93 17.57 11.57
N ALA A 698 -7.80 18.55 11.45
CA ALA A 698 -8.64 19.03 12.57
C ALA A 698 -9.51 17.93 13.21
N HIS A 699 -9.84 16.87 12.47
CA HIS A 699 -10.58 15.71 12.99
C HIS A 699 -9.79 14.96 14.08
N TYR A 700 -8.45 14.94 14.00
CA TYR A 700 -7.59 14.26 14.97
C TYR A 700 -6.88 15.21 15.95
N GLY A 701 -7.20 16.52 15.89
CA GLY A 701 -6.64 17.55 16.78
C GLY A 701 -5.62 18.47 16.12
N PRO A 702 -4.99 19.37 16.90
CA PRO A 702 -4.11 20.43 16.38
C PRO A 702 -2.70 19.95 16.01
N GLU A 703 -2.34 18.70 16.32
CA GLU A 703 -0.99 18.18 16.10
C GLU A 703 -0.84 17.56 14.71
N PRO A 704 0.35 17.70 14.09
CA PRO A 704 0.63 17.02 12.83
C PRO A 704 0.71 15.52 13.03
N GLY A 705 0.23 14.78 12.05
CA GLY A 705 0.27 13.32 12.10
C GLY A 705 0.25 12.69 10.72
N LEU A 706 0.29 11.37 10.72
CA LEU A 706 0.16 10.51 9.56
C LEU A 706 -0.75 9.34 9.90
N LYS A 707 -1.23 8.64 8.88
CA LYS A 707 -2.03 7.44 9.06
C LYS A 707 -1.27 6.23 8.54
N PHE A 708 -1.39 5.13 9.28
CA PHE A 708 -1.05 3.80 8.77
C PHE A 708 -2.33 3.19 8.22
N TYR A 709 -2.47 3.19 6.91
CA TYR A 709 -3.60 2.61 6.22
C TYR A 709 -3.33 1.13 6.01
N THR A 710 -4.12 0.28 6.68
CA THR A 710 -3.88 -1.15 6.76
C THR A 710 -5.05 -1.94 6.18
N HIS A 711 -4.73 -2.97 5.40
CA HIS A 711 -5.68 -3.94 4.89
C HIS A 711 -5.63 -5.21 5.75
N LEU A 712 -6.79 -5.70 6.12
CA LEU A 712 -6.99 -6.86 6.99
C LEU A 712 -7.88 -7.89 6.29
N SER A 713 -7.47 -9.16 6.30
CA SER A 713 -8.33 -10.25 5.83
C SER A 713 -9.42 -10.58 6.85
N ASP A 714 -10.49 -11.23 6.43
CA ASP A 714 -11.56 -11.73 7.29
C ASP A 714 -11.07 -12.78 8.32
N ARG A 715 -9.84 -13.29 8.15
CA ARG A 715 -9.14 -14.21 9.07
C ARG A 715 -8.16 -13.49 10.03
N TYR A 716 -8.35 -12.19 10.24
CA TYR A 716 -7.51 -11.33 11.08
C TYR A 716 -6.05 -11.19 10.63
N ALA A 717 -5.70 -11.51 9.39
CA ALA A 717 -4.34 -11.32 8.89
C ALA A 717 -4.17 -9.93 8.24
N PRO A 718 -3.37 -9.02 8.82
CA PRO A 718 -3.03 -7.76 8.19
C PRO A 718 -2.05 -8.00 7.04
N PHE A 719 -2.49 -7.90 5.79
CA PHE A 719 -1.70 -8.28 4.63
C PHE A 719 -1.01 -7.12 3.90
N HIS A 720 -1.43 -5.89 4.14
CA HIS A 720 -0.80 -4.71 3.54
C HIS A 720 -0.90 -3.51 4.47
N THR A 721 0.13 -2.65 4.46
CA THR A 721 0.09 -1.37 5.18
C THR A 721 0.80 -0.29 4.38
N ARG A 722 0.27 0.94 4.46
CA ARG A 722 0.82 2.10 3.78
C ARG A 722 0.78 3.35 4.65
N VAL A 723 1.88 4.10 4.65
CA VAL A 723 1.93 5.40 5.32
C VAL A 723 1.33 6.46 4.41
N ILE A 724 0.32 7.16 4.88
CA ILE A 724 -0.34 8.25 4.17
C ILE A 724 -0.42 9.51 5.04
N ALA A 725 -0.50 10.68 4.41
CA ALA A 725 -0.69 11.92 5.14
C ALA A 725 -2.04 11.92 5.89
N ALA A 726 -2.09 12.51 7.08
CA ALA A 726 -3.33 12.57 7.87
C ALA A 726 -4.52 13.21 7.12
N THR A 727 -4.25 14.09 6.16
CA THR A 727 -5.25 14.76 5.31
C THR A 727 -5.54 14.04 4.00
N ALA A 728 -4.83 12.94 3.69
CA ALA A 728 -5.07 12.20 2.47
C ALA A 728 -6.38 11.40 2.55
N SER A 729 -7.11 11.35 1.44
CA SER A 729 -8.27 10.47 1.30
C SER A 729 -7.82 9.02 1.27
N GLU A 730 -8.42 8.19 2.09
CA GLU A 730 -8.18 6.74 2.15
C GLU A 730 -8.66 6.02 0.90
N ALA A 731 -9.72 6.54 0.26
CA ALA A 731 -10.27 6.03 -0.98
C ALA A 731 -9.22 5.83 -2.10
N LEU A 732 -8.18 6.66 -2.12
CA LEU A 732 -7.11 6.56 -3.12
C LEU A 732 -6.27 5.28 -2.96
N HIS A 733 -6.24 4.68 -1.78
CA HIS A 733 -5.31 3.61 -1.41
C HIS A 733 -5.98 2.23 -1.27
N VAL A 734 -7.30 2.15 -1.40
CA VAL A 734 -8.08 0.91 -1.24
C VAL A 734 -7.56 -0.21 -2.16
N LEU A 735 -7.36 0.09 -3.44
CA LEU A 735 -6.98 -0.91 -4.43
C LEU A 735 -5.52 -1.36 -4.36
N ASP A 736 -4.61 -0.49 -3.88
CA ASP A 736 -3.18 -0.83 -3.86
C ASP A 736 -2.93 -2.11 -3.04
N GLY A 737 -3.50 -2.21 -1.84
CA GLY A 737 -3.32 -3.39 -0.98
C GLY A 737 -3.99 -4.64 -1.51
N LEU A 738 -5.16 -4.51 -2.14
CA LEU A 738 -5.86 -5.65 -2.75
C LEU A 738 -5.07 -6.27 -3.90
N LEU A 739 -4.48 -5.43 -4.74
CA LEU A 739 -3.67 -5.87 -5.87
C LEU A 739 -2.37 -6.53 -5.42
N ASP A 740 -1.69 -5.96 -4.41
CA ASP A 740 -0.48 -6.54 -3.84
C ASP A 740 -0.73 -7.93 -3.21
N HIS A 741 -1.91 -8.15 -2.64
CA HIS A 741 -2.27 -9.41 -1.97
C HIS A 741 -2.65 -10.51 -2.95
N HIS A 742 -3.49 -10.20 -3.94
CA HIS A 742 -4.07 -11.20 -4.83
C HIS A 742 -3.25 -11.45 -6.11
N GLY A 743 -2.24 -10.61 -6.42
CA GLY A 743 -1.43 -10.75 -7.62
C GLY A 743 -2.27 -10.71 -8.91
N ASP A 744 -2.01 -11.67 -9.81
CA ASP A 744 -2.57 -11.64 -11.16
C ASP A 744 -4.07 -11.93 -11.27
N ALA A 745 -4.65 -12.63 -10.30
CA ALA A 745 -6.08 -12.96 -10.34
C ALA A 745 -6.75 -12.74 -8.98
N PRO A 746 -7.75 -11.84 -8.85
CA PRO A 746 -8.54 -11.75 -7.64
C PRO A 746 -9.36 -13.03 -7.46
N PRO A 747 -9.58 -13.49 -6.22
CA PRO A 747 -10.56 -14.52 -5.96
C PRO A 747 -11.92 -14.05 -6.46
N ARG A 748 -12.67 -14.94 -7.12
CA ARG A 748 -14.00 -14.60 -7.60
C ARG A 748 -14.86 -14.09 -6.42
N GLN A 749 -15.51 -12.92 -6.62
CA GLN A 749 -16.39 -12.28 -5.64
C GLN A 749 -15.70 -11.87 -4.32
N HIS A 750 -14.42 -11.52 -4.36
CA HIS A 750 -13.76 -10.96 -3.18
C HIS A 750 -14.40 -9.62 -2.76
N ARG A 751 -14.95 -9.59 -1.55
CA ARG A 751 -15.64 -8.43 -1.01
C ARG A 751 -14.70 -7.59 -0.13
N HIS A 752 -14.64 -6.28 -0.39
CA HIS A 752 -13.79 -5.39 0.37
C HIS A 752 -14.59 -4.29 1.08
N HIS A 753 -14.44 -4.23 2.39
CA HIS A 753 -15.15 -3.31 3.27
C HIS A 753 -14.26 -2.13 3.69
N THR A 754 -14.81 -0.92 3.68
CA THR A 754 -14.16 0.28 4.23
C THR A 754 -15.17 1.09 5.05
N ASP A 755 -14.64 1.98 5.87
CA ASP A 755 -15.46 3.04 6.47
C ASP A 755 -15.85 4.11 5.43
N GLY A 756 -16.57 5.15 5.90
CA GLY A 756 -16.98 6.27 5.05
C GLY A 756 -15.84 7.04 4.37
N GLY A 757 -14.63 7.00 4.91
CA GLY A 757 -13.44 7.65 4.37
C GLY A 757 -12.92 7.01 3.08
N GLY A 758 -13.27 5.73 2.85
CA GLY A 758 -12.91 4.98 1.64
C GLY A 758 -13.86 5.15 0.46
N VAL A 759 -15.00 5.81 0.62
CA VAL A 759 -16.07 5.87 -0.40
C VAL A 759 -15.77 6.87 -1.52
N SER A 760 -15.73 6.39 -2.75
CA SER A 760 -15.59 7.20 -3.96
C SER A 760 -16.19 6.49 -5.18
N ASP A 761 -16.88 7.23 -6.06
CA ASP A 761 -17.40 6.68 -7.32
C ASP A 761 -16.28 6.05 -8.16
N HIS A 762 -15.11 6.67 -8.21
CA HIS A 762 -13.96 6.14 -8.95
C HIS A 762 -13.47 4.80 -8.40
N VAL A 763 -13.55 4.58 -7.08
CA VAL A 763 -13.17 3.31 -6.44
C VAL A 763 -14.19 2.22 -6.81
N PHE A 764 -15.49 2.51 -6.79
CA PHE A 764 -16.53 1.58 -7.26
C PHE A 764 -16.26 1.14 -8.69
N ALA A 765 -15.99 2.08 -9.60
CA ALA A 765 -15.71 1.77 -10.99
C ALA A 765 -14.46 0.88 -11.14
N LEU A 766 -13.34 1.25 -10.51
CA LEU A 766 -12.10 0.48 -10.64
C LEU A 766 -12.20 -0.89 -9.98
N CYS A 767 -12.88 -1.02 -8.84
CA CYS A 767 -13.14 -2.33 -8.23
C CYS A 767 -13.92 -3.24 -9.19
N ALA A 768 -14.99 -2.74 -9.80
CA ALA A 768 -15.78 -3.50 -10.76
C ALA A 768 -14.92 -3.93 -11.98
N LEU A 769 -14.15 -3.01 -12.57
CA LEU A 769 -13.24 -3.28 -13.68
C LEU A 769 -12.20 -4.36 -13.35
N LEU A 770 -11.71 -4.38 -12.10
CA LEU A 770 -10.65 -5.26 -11.62
C LEU A 770 -11.16 -6.54 -10.94
N GLY A 771 -12.49 -6.72 -10.80
CA GLY A 771 -13.11 -7.95 -10.28
C GLY A 771 -13.27 -8.03 -8.77
N TYR A 772 -13.23 -6.87 -8.08
CA TYR A 772 -13.53 -6.77 -6.66
C TYR A 772 -14.95 -6.28 -6.42
N VAL A 773 -15.61 -6.80 -5.40
CA VAL A 773 -16.88 -6.28 -4.89
C VAL A 773 -16.58 -5.26 -3.80
N PHE A 774 -16.75 -3.98 -4.11
CA PHE A 774 -16.53 -2.91 -3.15
C PHE A 774 -17.77 -2.70 -2.29
N ALA A 775 -17.66 -2.94 -0.99
CA ALA A 775 -18.77 -2.94 -0.02
C ALA A 775 -18.49 -1.99 1.15
N PRO A 776 -18.38 -0.68 0.93
CA PRO A 776 -18.08 0.26 2.00
C PRO A 776 -19.29 0.49 2.89
N ARG A 777 -19.07 0.84 4.17
CA ARG A 777 -20.10 1.46 5.00
C ARG A 777 -20.37 2.86 4.45
N ILE A 778 -21.54 3.08 3.90
CA ILE A 778 -21.92 4.39 3.34
C ILE A 778 -22.40 5.29 4.50
N PRO A 779 -21.62 6.31 4.90
CA PRO A 779 -22.07 7.28 5.88
C PRO A 779 -23.12 8.18 5.24
N ASP A 780 -24.02 8.72 6.06
CA ASP A 780 -25.04 9.68 5.63
C ASP A 780 -25.82 9.21 4.39
N LEU A 781 -26.28 7.96 4.44
CA LEU A 781 -26.96 7.31 3.31
C LEU A 781 -28.16 8.15 2.80
N LYS A 782 -28.80 8.94 3.68
CA LYS A 782 -29.84 9.93 3.35
C LYS A 782 -29.38 10.98 2.33
N ASP A 783 -28.08 11.32 2.33
CA ASP A 783 -27.50 12.30 1.42
C ASP A 783 -26.89 11.66 0.16
N ARG A 784 -26.84 10.33 0.11
CA ARG A 784 -26.34 9.56 -1.03
C ARG A 784 -27.43 9.31 -2.04
N ARG A 785 -27.19 9.71 -3.27
CA ARG A 785 -28.17 9.71 -4.33
C ARG A 785 -27.99 8.53 -5.25
N LEU A 786 -29.10 7.90 -5.63
CA LEU A 786 -29.15 6.86 -6.65
C LEU A 786 -29.07 7.49 -8.05
N TYR A 787 -28.73 6.68 -9.02
CA TYR A 787 -28.74 7.05 -10.44
C TYR A 787 -29.45 5.98 -11.24
N SER A 788 -30.14 6.37 -12.33
CA SER A 788 -30.91 5.47 -13.18
C SER A 788 -30.61 5.70 -14.65
N PHE A 789 -30.95 4.77 -15.51
CA PHE A 789 -30.96 4.99 -16.96
C PHE A 789 -32.22 5.74 -17.37
N ASP A 790 -33.34 5.40 -16.77
CA ASP A 790 -34.64 6.00 -17.04
C ASP A 790 -34.92 7.25 -16.20
N ARG A 791 -36.07 7.86 -16.47
CA ARG A 791 -36.50 9.03 -15.69
C ARG A 791 -36.87 8.61 -14.27
N PRO A 792 -36.57 9.44 -13.24
CA PRO A 792 -36.87 9.12 -11.83
C PRO A 792 -38.31 8.75 -11.57
N ALA A 793 -39.25 9.28 -12.34
CA ALA A 793 -40.68 8.99 -12.24
C ALA A 793 -41.04 7.52 -12.51
N ALA A 794 -40.17 6.73 -13.12
CA ALA A 794 -40.34 5.29 -13.29
C ALA A 794 -40.29 4.53 -11.92
N TYR A 795 -39.69 5.14 -10.89
CA TYR A 795 -39.53 4.55 -9.55
C TYR A 795 -40.11 5.50 -8.47
N PRO A 796 -41.43 5.58 -8.29
CA PRO A 796 -42.07 6.64 -7.54
C PRO A 796 -41.62 6.79 -6.07
N THR A 797 -41.33 5.68 -5.39
CA THR A 797 -40.88 5.66 -3.99
C THR A 797 -39.42 6.09 -3.86
N LEU A 798 -38.57 5.67 -4.79
CA LEU A 798 -37.13 6.00 -4.83
C LEU A 798 -36.86 7.33 -5.56
N ALA A 799 -37.81 7.88 -6.31
CA ALA A 799 -37.62 9.11 -7.11
C ALA A 799 -36.96 10.27 -6.34
N PRO A 800 -37.31 10.56 -5.05
CA PRO A 800 -36.62 11.61 -4.30
C PRO A 800 -35.14 11.34 -4.02
N MET A 801 -34.71 10.08 -4.07
CA MET A 801 -33.33 9.66 -3.87
C MET A 801 -32.53 9.62 -5.16
N ILE A 802 -33.18 9.66 -6.34
CA ILE A 802 -32.51 9.61 -7.65
C ILE A 802 -32.05 11.01 -8.03
N ALA A 803 -30.72 11.21 -8.07
CA ALA A 803 -30.09 12.51 -8.35
C ALA A 803 -30.01 12.85 -9.83
N GLY A 804 -30.10 11.85 -10.69
CA GLY A 804 -29.96 12.03 -12.12
C GLY A 804 -29.79 10.76 -12.91
N ARG A 805 -29.58 10.93 -14.20
CA ARG A 805 -29.40 9.82 -15.16
C ARG A 805 -27.92 9.54 -15.37
N ILE A 806 -27.60 8.28 -15.63
CA ILE A 806 -26.26 7.84 -16.01
C ILE A 806 -25.97 8.30 -17.43
N ASN A 807 -24.84 8.96 -17.64
CA ASN A 807 -24.42 9.41 -18.95
C ASN A 807 -23.71 8.28 -19.71
N VAL A 808 -24.49 7.49 -20.44
CA VAL A 808 -24.02 6.33 -21.21
C VAL A 808 -23.08 6.75 -22.35
N ASP A 809 -23.39 7.86 -23.02
CA ASP A 809 -22.58 8.34 -24.15
C ASP A 809 -21.17 8.73 -23.72
N LEU A 810 -21.04 9.32 -22.53
CA LEU A 810 -19.75 9.66 -21.96
C LEU A 810 -18.92 8.42 -21.61
N ILE A 811 -19.56 7.39 -21.05
CA ILE A 811 -18.88 6.12 -20.76
C ILE A 811 -18.44 5.48 -22.08
N ARG A 812 -19.31 5.43 -23.10
CA ARG A 812 -19.02 4.88 -24.41
C ARG A 812 -17.82 5.55 -25.07
N ALA A 813 -17.81 6.86 -25.08
CA ALA A 813 -16.74 7.66 -25.71
C ALA A 813 -15.35 7.37 -25.11
N HIS A 814 -15.29 7.02 -23.82
CA HIS A 814 -14.04 6.78 -23.08
C HIS A 814 -13.85 5.32 -22.63
N TRP A 815 -14.67 4.40 -23.13
CA TRP A 815 -14.56 2.99 -22.76
C TRP A 815 -13.17 2.38 -23.01
N PRO A 816 -12.52 2.62 -24.17
CA PRO A 816 -11.16 2.13 -24.39
C PRO A 816 -10.13 2.69 -23.39
N ASP A 817 -10.30 3.95 -22.97
CA ASP A 817 -9.41 4.58 -21.99
C ASP A 817 -9.63 3.99 -20.58
N LEU A 818 -10.87 3.68 -20.19
CA LEU A 818 -11.19 3.03 -18.93
C LEU A 818 -10.58 1.62 -18.85
N LEU A 819 -10.70 0.83 -19.90
CA LEU A 819 -10.07 -0.49 -20.00
C LEU A 819 -8.56 -0.41 -19.95
N ARG A 820 -7.97 0.59 -20.60
CA ARG A 820 -6.53 0.85 -20.59
C ARG A 820 -6.02 1.20 -19.19
N ILE A 821 -6.74 2.04 -18.45
CA ILE A 821 -6.43 2.37 -17.05
C ILE A 821 -6.48 1.10 -16.20
N ALA A 822 -7.55 0.34 -16.27
CA ALA A 822 -7.71 -0.90 -15.49
C ALA A 822 -6.59 -1.91 -15.82
N THR A 823 -6.28 -2.08 -17.11
CA THR A 823 -5.18 -2.95 -17.55
C THR A 823 -3.83 -2.48 -17.03
N SER A 824 -3.55 -1.16 -17.12
CA SER A 824 -2.29 -0.58 -16.63
C SER A 824 -2.09 -0.79 -15.12
N ILE A 825 -3.18 -0.66 -14.36
CA ILE A 825 -3.19 -0.93 -12.92
C ILE A 825 -2.96 -2.43 -12.66
N ARG A 826 -3.67 -3.29 -13.38
CA ARG A 826 -3.60 -4.75 -13.21
C ARG A 826 -2.24 -5.33 -13.54
N THR A 827 -1.59 -4.83 -14.58
CA THR A 827 -0.23 -5.24 -14.99
C THR A 827 0.87 -4.64 -14.12
N GLY A 828 0.54 -3.83 -13.10
CA GLY A 828 1.51 -3.17 -12.25
C GLY A 828 2.30 -2.05 -12.93
N THR A 829 1.90 -1.63 -14.14
CA THR A 829 2.54 -0.51 -14.85
C THR A 829 2.42 0.79 -14.04
N VAL A 830 1.30 0.96 -13.35
CA VAL A 830 1.05 2.08 -12.45
C VAL A 830 0.18 1.64 -11.27
N SER A 831 0.39 2.23 -10.08
CA SER A 831 -0.48 1.96 -8.93
C SER A 831 -1.82 2.69 -9.05
N ALA A 832 -2.88 2.07 -8.51
CA ALA A 832 -4.22 2.66 -8.50
C ALA A 832 -4.24 4.03 -7.80
N SER A 833 -3.51 4.18 -6.69
CA SER A 833 -3.44 5.44 -5.94
C SER A 833 -2.84 6.60 -6.72
N VAL A 834 -1.90 6.34 -7.61
CA VAL A 834 -1.30 7.38 -8.47
C VAL A 834 -2.33 7.85 -9.49
N ILE A 835 -3.01 6.94 -10.16
CA ILE A 835 -4.06 7.27 -11.14
C ILE A 835 -5.23 8.00 -10.47
N LEU A 836 -5.76 7.46 -9.37
CA LEU A 836 -6.88 8.08 -8.66
C LEU A 836 -6.56 9.50 -8.17
N ARG A 837 -5.32 9.74 -7.71
CA ARG A 837 -4.86 11.08 -7.31
C ARG A 837 -4.88 12.06 -8.47
N GLN A 838 -4.39 11.66 -9.63
CA GLN A 838 -4.37 12.50 -10.83
C GLN A 838 -5.78 12.79 -11.34
N LEU A 839 -6.64 11.78 -11.39
CA LEU A 839 -8.04 11.95 -11.79
C LEU A 839 -8.83 12.83 -10.79
N ALA A 840 -8.54 12.73 -9.49
CA ALA A 840 -9.17 13.56 -8.45
C ALA A 840 -8.69 15.02 -8.47
N ALA A 841 -7.47 15.30 -8.92
CA ALA A 841 -6.90 16.65 -8.94
C ALA A 841 -7.65 17.60 -9.89
N TYR A 842 -8.31 17.08 -10.93
CA TYR A 842 -8.99 17.90 -11.93
C TYR A 842 -10.31 17.30 -12.46
N PRO A 843 -11.29 17.01 -11.58
CA PRO A 843 -12.46 16.20 -11.95
C PRO A 843 -13.43 16.83 -12.94
N ARG A 844 -13.38 18.17 -13.16
CA ARG A 844 -14.32 18.89 -14.05
C ARG A 844 -13.87 19.02 -15.49
N GLN A 845 -12.59 18.84 -15.78
CA GLN A 845 -12.02 19.02 -17.14
C GLN A 845 -11.45 17.72 -17.73
N ASN A 846 -11.33 16.65 -16.96
CA ASN A 846 -10.89 15.36 -17.47
C ASN A 846 -12.12 14.50 -17.79
N ALA A 847 -12.39 14.33 -19.09
CA ALA A 847 -13.53 13.54 -19.58
C ALA A 847 -13.43 12.07 -19.17
N VAL A 848 -12.22 11.50 -19.10
CA VAL A 848 -11.98 10.13 -18.63
C VAL A 848 -12.34 10.00 -17.15
N ALA A 849 -11.96 10.96 -16.30
CA ALA A 849 -12.35 10.97 -14.89
C ALA A 849 -13.88 11.10 -14.73
N ALA A 850 -14.54 11.89 -15.58
CA ALA A 850 -15.98 12.02 -15.59
C ALA A 850 -16.65 10.70 -16.03
N ALA A 851 -16.14 10.03 -17.06
CA ALA A 851 -16.64 8.74 -17.53
C ALA A 851 -16.47 7.63 -16.46
N LEU A 852 -15.30 7.61 -15.81
CA LEU A 852 -15.04 6.67 -14.69
C LEU A 852 -16.01 6.92 -13.52
N ARG A 853 -16.33 8.19 -13.23
CA ARG A 853 -17.31 8.54 -12.20
C ARG A 853 -18.72 8.10 -12.59
N GLU A 854 -19.14 8.25 -13.85
CA GLU A 854 -20.45 7.75 -14.31
C GLU A 854 -20.57 6.22 -14.16
N LEU A 855 -19.52 5.48 -14.54
CA LEU A 855 -19.46 4.04 -14.30
C LEU A 855 -19.55 3.72 -12.80
N GLY A 856 -18.84 4.48 -11.97
CA GLY A 856 -18.87 4.30 -10.52
C GLY A 856 -20.23 4.63 -9.89
N ARG A 857 -20.98 5.59 -10.44
CA ARG A 857 -22.36 5.88 -10.03
C ARG A 857 -23.29 4.71 -10.28
N LEU A 858 -23.13 4.04 -11.42
CA LEU A 858 -23.83 2.82 -11.77
C LEU A 858 -23.59 1.73 -10.71
N GLU A 859 -22.32 1.38 -10.50
CA GLU A 859 -21.94 0.30 -9.58
C GLU A 859 -22.28 0.62 -8.12
N ARG A 860 -22.11 1.87 -7.69
CA ARG A 860 -22.54 2.32 -6.38
C ARG A 860 -24.06 2.25 -6.19
N THR A 861 -24.83 2.56 -7.21
CA THR A 861 -26.30 2.46 -7.13
C THR A 861 -26.72 1.02 -6.93
N LEU A 862 -26.17 0.09 -7.70
CA LEU A 862 -26.41 -1.35 -7.52
C LEU A 862 -26.07 -1.78 -6.08
N PHE A 863 -24.89 -1.44 -5.59
CA PHE A 863 -24.49 -1.73 -4.21
C PHE A 863 -25.42 -1.10 -3.17
N THR A 864 -25.87 0.14 -3.39
CA THR A 864 -26.77 0.81 -2.46
C THR A 864 -28.14 0.13 -2.38
N LEU A 865 -28.65 -0.37 -3.50
CA LEU A 865 -29.90 -1.14 -3.53
C LEU A 865 -29.75 -2.45 -2.76
N ASP A 866 -28.65 -3.18 -2.94
CA ASP A 866 -28.35 -4.38 -2.16
C ASP A 866 -28.18 -4.08 -0.67
N TRP A 867 -27.55 -2.95 -0.32
CA TRP A 867 -27.41 -2.49 1.06
C TRP A 867 -28.77 -2.22 1.74
N LEU A 868 -29.73 -1.64 1.00
CA LEU A 868 -31.08 -1.37 1.53
C LEU A 868 -31.86 -2.67 1.77
N GLU A 869 -31.67 -3.66 0.92
CA GLU A 869 -32.45 -4.89 0.92
C GLU A 869 -31.89 -5.98 1.84
N ASP A 870 -30.54 -6.08 1.95
CA ASP A 870 -29.88 -7.17 2.66
C ASP A 870 -29.31 -6.74 4.04
N PRO A 871 -29.98 -7.10 5.14
CA PRO A 871 -29.42 -6.89 6.47
C PRO A 871 -28.18 -7.74 6.75
N GLY A 872 -28.01 -8.86 6.04
CA GLY A 872 -26.82 -9.69 6.13
C GLY A 872 -25.58 -8.95 5.64
N LEU A 873 -25.66 -8.25 4.52
CA LEU A 873 -24.59 -7.41 3.99
C LEU A 873 -24.22 -6.29 4.98
N ARG A 874 -25.23 -5.66 5.62
CA ARG A 874 -25.00 -4.62 6.64
C ARG A 874 -24.29 -5.18 7.87
N ARG A 875 -24.68 -6.38 8.34
CA ARG A 875 -24.02 -7.07 9.47
C ARG A 875 -22.59 -7.49 9.12
N GLU A 876 -22.38 -8.05 7.94
CA GLU A 876 -21.05 -8.42 7.45
C GLU A 876 -20.12 -7.21 7.43
N SER A 877 -20.56 -6.10 6.82
CA SER A 877 -19.75 -4.88 6.77
C SER A 877 -19.39 -4.37 8.16
N SER A 878 -20.35 -4.34 9.10
CA SER A 878 -20.08 -3.94 10.48
C SER A 878 -19.11 -4.89 11.17
N HIS A 879 -19.24 -6.19 10.95
CA HIS A 879 -18.37 -7.21 11.53
C HIS A 879 -16.92 -7.07 11.03
N GLU A 880 -16.72 -6.91 9.72
CA GLU A 880 -15.39 -6.75 9.14
C GLU A 880 -14.70 -5.45 9.56
N LEU A 881 -15.45 -4.35 9.69
CA LEU A 881 -14.92 -3.09 10.23
C LEU A 881 -14.55 -3.19 11.71
N ASN A 882 -15.34 -3.89 12.51
CA ASN A 882 -15.04 -4.14 13.93
C ASN A 882 -13.74 -4.95 14.10
N LYS A 883 -13.43 -5.90 13.19
CA LYS A 883 -12.13 -6.58 13.17
C LYS A 883 -10.97 -5.59 12.96
N GLY A 884 -11.15 -4.63 12.07
CA GLY A 884 -10.20 -3.54 11.83
C GLY A 884 -9.95 -2.70 13.08
N GLU A 885 -11.02 -2.29 13.78
CA GLU A 885 -10.93 -1.52 15.02
C GLU A 885 -10.24 -2.31 16.14
N ALA A 886 -10.56 -3.60 16.28
CA ALA A 886 -9.92 -4.49 17.25
C ALA A 886 -8.41 -4.66 16.94
N ARG A 887 -8.05 -4.85 15.66
CA ARG A 887 -6.65 -4.85 15.23
C ARG A 887 -5.96 -3.52 15.54
N ASN A 888 -6.62 -2.39 15.36
CA ASN A 888 -6.07 -1.08 15.68
C ASN A 888 -5.83 -0.90 17.18
N SER A 889 -6.63 -1.54 18.04
CA SER A 889 -6.43 -1.56 19.49
C SER A 889 -5.16 -2.36 19.87
N LEU A 890 -4.98 -3.56 19.30
CA LEU A 890 -3.72 -4.33 19.44
C LEU A 890 -2.52 -3.53 18.94
N ALA A 891 -2.64 -2.89 17.78
CA ALA A 891 -1.56 -2.08 17.20
C ALA A 891 -1.15 -0.91 18.11
N ARG A 892 -2.09 -0.25 18.79
CA ARG A 892 -1.77 0.80 19.79
C ARG A 892 -1.05 0.23 21.00
N ALA A 893 -1.44 -0.95 21.46
CA ALA A 893 -0.76 -1.64 22.57
C ALA A 893 0.67 -2.03 22.20
N VAL A 894 0.91 -2.48 20.97
CA VAL A 894 2.25 -2.83 20.47
C VAL A 894 3.12 -1.57 20.24
N PHE A 895 2.57 -0.53 19.63
CA PHE A 895 3.28 0.71 19.27
C PHE A 895 3.36 1.70 20.45
N ILE A 896 3.68 1.19 21.64
CA ILE A 896 3.53 1.92 22.92
C ILE A 896 4.60 2.95 23.17
N HIS A 897 5.83 2.74 22.69
CA HIS A 897 6.92 3.64 22.99
C HIS A 897 6.70 5.04 22.43
N ARG A 898 7.17 6.06 23.15
CA ARG A 898 6.95 7.47 22.83
C ARG A 898 5.47 7.84 22.73
N LEU A 899 4.58 7.13 23.41
CA LEU A 899 3.13 7.31 23.33
C LEU A 899 2.60 7.24 21.87
N GLY A 900 3.21 6.41 21.04
CA GLY A 900 2.88 6.30 19.63
C GLY A 900 3.35 7.45 18.74
N GLU A 901 4.12 8.42 19.27
CA GLU A 901 4.62 9.54 18.48
C GLU A 901 5.76 9.11 17.55
N ILE A 902 5.60 9.33 16.25
CA ILE A 902 6.61 9.06 15.24
C ILE A 902 7.55 10.25 15.12
N ARG A 903 8.84 10.04 15.40
CA ARG A 903 9.88 11.07 15.32
C ARG A 903 10.79 10.95 14.10
N ASP A 904 10.58 9.94 13.28
CA ASP A 904 11.39 9.72 12.09
C ASP A 904 11.10 10.80 11.04
N ARG A 905 12.18 11.36 10.47
CA ARG A 905 12.10 12.46 9.50
C ARG A 905 11.92 12.00 8.07
N THR A 906 12.39 10.81 7.73
CA THR A 906 12.33 10.27 6.37
C THR A 906 11.09 9.43 6.18
N PHE A 907 10.51 9.47 4.98
CA PHE A 907 9.38 8.65 4.62
C PHE A 907 9.71 7.15 4.66
N GLU A 908 10.95 6.78 4.31
CA GLU A 908 11.44 5.39 4.37
C GLU A 908 11.39 4.84 5.81
N ASN A 909 11.91 5.59 6.78
CA ASN A 909 11.87 5.17 8.19
C ASN A 909 10.44 5.10 8.73
N GLN A 910 9.56 6.03 8.32
CA GLN A 910 8.14 5.98 8.68
C GLN A 910 7.46 4.73 8.14
N LYS A 911 7.79 4.30 6.91
CA LYS A 911 7.32 3.04 6.35
C LYS A 911 7.83 1.83 7.13
N HIS A 912 9.12 1.82 7.52
CA HIS A 912 9.67 0.74 8.32
C HIS A 912 8.95 0.62 9.67
N ARG A 913 8.56 1.75 10.32
CA ARG A 913 7.71 1.73 11.53
C ARG A 913 6.37 1.06 11.26
N ALA A 914 5.68 1.44 10.18
CA ALA A 914 4.39 0.86 9.83
C ALA A 914 4.51 -0.63 9.49
N SER A 915 5.51 -1.02 8.70
CA SER A 915 5.75 -2.41 8.31
C SER A 915 6.17 -3.28 9.49
N GLY A 916 7.05 -2.76 10.37
CA GLY A 916 7.46 -3.43 11.60
C GLY A 916 6.29 -3.66 12.54
N LEU A 917 5.46 -2.63 12.79
CA LEU A 917 4.24 -2.76 13.58
C LEU A 917 3.31 -3.83 13.00
N ASN A 918 3.07 -3.79 11.69
CA ASN A 918 2.17 -4.73 11.05
C ASN A 918 2.70 -6.18 11.13
N LEU A 919 4.02 -6.36 10.98
CA LEU A 919 4.67 -7.66 11.14
C LEU A 919 4.50 -8.22 12.57
N LEU A 920 4.73 -7.40 13.61
CA LEU A 920 4.57 -7.80 15.00
C LEU A 920 3.13 -8.15 15.34
N VAL A 921 2.18 -7.33 14.90
CA VAL A 921 0.74 -7.57 15.08
C VAL A 921 0.35 -8.90 14.44
N THR A 922 0.82 -9.18 13.22
CA THR A 922 0.53 -10.44 12.52
C THR A 922 1.15 -11.64 13.23
N ALA A 923 2.38 -11.50 13.75
CA ALA A 923 3.02 -12.56 14.54
C ALA A 923 2.25 -12.88 15.82
N ILE A 924 1.77 -11.87 16.55
CA ILE A 924 0.95 -12.03 17.75
C ILE A 924 -0.37 -12.74 17.40
N ILE A 925 -1.03 -12.35 16.32
CA ILE A 925 -2.29 -12.96 15.86
C ILE A 925 -2.08 -14.44 15.52
N LEU A 926 -1.02 -14.77 14.78
CA LEU A 926 -0.70 -16.17 14.43
C LEU A 926 -0.40 -17.00 15.68
N TRP A 927 0.39 -16.46 16.62
CA TRP A 927 0.69 -17.11 17.89
C TRP A 927 -0.60 -17.38 18.68
N ASN A 928 -1.44 -16.36 18.84
CA ASN A 928 -2.73 -16.50 19.52
C ASN A 928 -3.61 -17.55 18.86
N THR A 929 -3.70 -17.56 17.53
CA THR A 929 -4.53 -18.51 16.78
C THR A 929 -4.12 -19.95 17.09
N ARG A 930 -2.83 -20.25 17.12
CA ARG A 930 -2.31 -21.60 17.47
C ARG A 930 -2.58 -21.98 18.90
N TYR A 931 -2.29 -21.07 19.82
CA TYR A 931 -2.49 -21.37 21.26
C TYR A 931 -3.97 -21.43 21.65
N LEU A 932 -4.83 -20.63 21.03
CA LEU A 932 -6.27 -20.72 21.19
C LEU A 932 -6.81 -22.06 20.65
N ALA A 933 -6.28 -22.56 19.54
CA ALA A 933 -6.65 -23.88 19.02
C ALA A 933 -6.29 -24.99 20.03
N GLN A 934 -5.10 -24.92 20.63
CA GLN A 934 -4.68 -25.85 21.70
C GLN A 934 -5.57 -25.71 22.94
N ALA A 935 -5.89 -24.47 23.35
CA ALA A 935 -6.75 -24.19 24.49
C ALA A 935 -8.17 -24.73 24.29
N ILE A 936 -8.73 -24.61 23.10
CA ILE A 936 -10.03 -25.17 22.72
C ILE A 936 -9.98 -26.70 22.79
N GLN A 937 -8.92 -27.33 22.30
CA GLN A 937 -8.76 -28.79 22.38
C GLN A 937 -8.69 -29.28 23.83
N ALA A 938 -7.92 -28.59 24.70
CA ALA A 938 -7.84 -28.89 26.12
C ALA A 938 -9.18 -28.70 26.84
N LEU A 939 -9.90 -27.62 26.54
CA LEU A 939 -11.19 -27.32 27.15
C LEU A 939 -12.25 -28.36 26.76
N ARG A 940 -12.26 -28.82 25.50
CA ARG A 940 -13.16 -29.91 25.03
C ARG A 940 -13.00 -31.26 25.73
N GLN A 941 -11.89 -31.46 26.41
CA GLN A 941 -11.70 -32.68 27.21
C GLN A 941 -12.45 -32.63 28.55
N VAL A 942 -12.84 -31.42 28.99
CA VAL A 942 -13.44 -31.17 30.32
C VAL A 942 -14.89 -30.70 30.22
N GLU A 943 -15.25 -29.99 29.14
CA GLU A 943 -16.58 -29.44 28.92
C GLU A 943 -16.95 -29.38 27.43
N ASP A 944 -18.26 -29.25 27.13
CA ASP A 944 -18.71 -29.04 25.77
C ASP A 944 -18.44 -27.60 25.34
N VAL A 945 -17.79 -27.42 24.16
CA VAL A 945 -17.49 -26.13 23.58
C VAL A 945 -18.25 -25.98 22.26
N PRO A 946 -19.41 -25.29 22.27
CA PRO A 946 -20.23 -25.12 21.07
C PRO A 946 -19.50 -24.39 19.96
N GLY A 947 -19.49 -24.94 18.76
CA GLY A 947 -18.84 -24.34 17.59
C GLY A 947 -19.45 -22.97 17.19
N THR A 948 -20.71 -22.72 17.57
CA THR A 948 -21.38 -21.44 17.35
C THR A 948 -20.75 -20.30 18.15
N LEU A 949 -20.28 -20.56 19.37
CA LEU A 949 -19.63 -19.56 20.21
C LEU A 949 -18.20 -19.24 19.71
N LEU A 950 -17.52 -20.23 19.13
CA LEU A 950 -16.16 -20.06 18.62
C LEU A 950 -16.08 -19.08 17.44
N ARG A 951 -17.16 -18.83 16.70
CA ARG A 951 -17.21 -17.84 15.62
C ARG A 951 -17.05 -16.41 16.12
N HIS A 952 -17.31 -16.16 17.39
CA HIS A 952 -17.15 -14.85 18.05
C HIS A 952 -15.76 -14.69 18.69
N LEU A 953 -14.92 -15.72 18.67
CA LEU A 953 -13.56 -15.66 19.18
C LEU A 953 -12.68 -14.80 18.26
N SER A 954 -11.80 -14.01 18.86
CA SER A 954 -10.87 -13.12 18.17
C SER A 954 -9.43 -13.37 18.63
N PRO A 955 -8.44 -13.52 17.74
CA PRO A 955 -7.04 -13.78 18.14
C PRO A 955 -6.25 -12.49 18.42
N ILE A 956 -6.86 -11.46 18.98
CA ILE A 956 -6.32 -10.09 19.12
C ILE A 956 -5.86 -9.74 20.55
N GLY A 957 -6.09 -10.60 21.53
CA GLY A 957 -5.67 -10.35 22.92
C GLY A 957 -4.14 -10.20 23.05
N TRP A 958 -3.67 -9.38 23.99
CA TRP A 958 -2.24 -9.10 24.19
C TRP A 958 -1.81 -9.06 25.66
N GLU A 959 -2.71 -9.18 26.63
CA GLU A 959 -2.40 -9.06 28.06
C GLU A 959 -1.43 -10.15 28.56
N HIS A 960 -1.34 -11.26 27.86
CA HIS A 960 -0.39 -12.35 28.13
C HIS A 960 0.99 -12.11 27.50
N VAL A 961 1.14 -11.10 26.63
CA VAL A 961 2.40 -10.79 25.95
C VAL A 961 3.10 -9.63 26.67
N ASN A 962 4.30 -9.86 27.16
CA ASN A 962 5.13 -8.78 27.70
C ASN A 962 5.83 -8.03 26.58
N LEU A 963 5.38 -6.78 26.34
CA LEU A 963 5.84 -5.88 25.27
C LEU A 963 6.90 -4.88 25.73
N THR A 964 7.18 -4.77 27.04
CA THR A 964 8.03 -3.73 27.63
C THR A 964 9.14 -4.33 28.51
N GLY A 965 10.14 -3.53 28.84
CA GLY A 965 11.28 -3.95 29.67
C GLY A 965 12.52 -4.23 28.81
N ASP A 966 13.46 -4.99 29.38
CA ASP A 966 14.66 -5.43 28.66
C ASP A 966 14.31 -6.56 27.67
N TYR A 967 14.84 -6.43 26.45
CA TYR A 967 14.61 -7.42 25.39
C TYR A 967 15.67 -8.51 25.48
N ILE A 968 15.30 -9.63 26.11
CA ILE A 968 16.16 -10.77 26.38
C ILE A 968 15.69 -11.96 25.53
N TRP A 969 16.62 -12.68 24.93
CA TRP A 969 16.37 -13.95 24.25
C TRP A 969 16.79 -15.10 25.14
N SER A 970 15.89 -16.04 25.42
CA SER A 970 16.18 -17.19 26.28
C SER A 970 17.20 -18.12 25.61
N ALA A 971 18.25 -18.49 26.35
CA ALA A 971 19.32 -19.36 25.84
C ALA A 971 18.88 -20.84 25.68
N ASN A 972 17.83 -21.30 26.38
CA ASN A 972 17.34 -22.68 26.39
C ASN A 972 15.86 -22.76 26.08
N GLN A 973 15.50 -22.89 24.79
CA GLN A 973 14.11 -23.18 24.38
C GLN A 973 13.76 -24.68 24.43
N GLN A 974 14.73 -25.58 24.49
CA GLN A 974 14.52 -27.03 24.33
C GLN A 974 13.87 -27.78 25.52
N SER A 975 13.69 -27.16 26.68
CA SER A 975 13.24 -27.87 27.88
C SER A 975 11.76 -27.68 28.27
N THR A 976 10.98 -26.93 27.55
CA THR A 976 9.59 -26.56 27.92
C THR A 976 8.53 -26.86 26.84
N GLU A 977 8.91 -27.52 25.75
CA GLU A 977 8.00 -27.85 24.67
C GLU A 977 7.30 -29.18 24.87
N ASN A 978 5.99 -29.23 24.58
CA ASN A 978 5.28 -30.49 24.49
C ASN A 978 5.57 -31.20 23.14
N HIS A 979 5.02 -32.42 22.91
CA HIS A 979 5.20 -33.16 21.65
C HIS A 979 4.80 -32.40 20.35
N ALA A 980 4.12 -31.24 20.45
CA ALA A 980 3.71 -30.40 19.34
C ALA A 980 4.59 -29.15 19.16
N GLY A 981 5.67 -28.97 19.94
CA GLY A 981 6.55 -27.80 19.89
C GLY A 981 5.90 -26.53 20.43
N LEU A 982 4.88 -26.65 21.29
CA LEU A 982 4.18 -25.55 21.94
C LEU A 982 4.43 -25.57 23.44
N ARG A 983 4.41 -24.39 24.09
CA ARG A 983 4.49 -24.28 25.56
C ARG A 983 3.26 -24.87 26.23
N PRO A 984 3.37 -25.40 27.49
CA PRO A 984 2.20 -25.84 28.21
C PRO A 984 1.23 -24.70 28.51
N LEU A 985 -0.06 -25.01 28.39
CA LEU A 985 -1.12 -24.08 28.78
C LEU A 985 -1.14 -23.86 30.29
N ARG A 986 -1.61 -22.73 30.75
CA ARG A 986 -1.91 -22.50 32.16
C ARG A 986 -3.15 -23.29 32.57
N PRO A 987 -3.29 -23.65 33.84
CA PRO A 987 -4.48 -24.32 34.34
C PRO A 987 -5.77 -23.55 34.00
N ILE A 988 -6.82 -24.27 33.66
CA ILE A 988 -8.14 -23.68 33.43
C ILE A 988 -8.60 -23.04 34.75
N PRO A 989 -8.97 -21.72 34.75
CA PRO A 989 -9.44 -21.11 35.99
C PRO A 989 -10.73 -21.77 36.49
N ASP A 990 -10.75 -22.19 37.79
CA ASP A 990 -11.98 -22.64 38.43
C ASP A 990 -13.03 -21.49 38.41
N THR A 991 -14.18 -21.75 37.84
CA THR A 991 -15.29 -20.76 37.66
C THR A 991 -16.00 -20.40 38.97
N THR A 992 -15.45 -20.77 40.16
CA THR A 992 -16.04 -20.54 41.46
C THR A 992 -15.60 -19.28 42.21
N ILE A 993 -14.72 -18.46 41.62
CA ILE A 993 -14.41 -17.14 42.21
C ILE A 993 -15.42 -16.12 41.69
N LYS A 994 -16.44 -15.84 42.53
CA LYS A 994 -17.38 -14.77 42.38
C LYS A 994 -16.64 -13.46 42.10
N ALA A 995 -17.12 -12.71 41.07
CA ALA A 995 -16.78 -11.29 40.89
C ALA A 995 -17.05 -10.56 42.23
N ALA A 996 -15.98 -10.01 42.80
CA ALA A 996 -16.04 -9.02 43.85
C ALA A 996 -15.94 -7.63 43.27
#